data_5eb2402e1e2b74832052b96e7d3da3da
#
_entry.id   5eb2402e1e2b74832052b96e7d3da3da
#
_cell.length_a   1.000
_cell.length_b   1.000
_cell.length_c   1.000
_cell.angle_alpha   90.00
_cell.angle_beta   90.00
_cell.angle_gamma   90.00
#
_symmetry.space_group_name_H-M   'P 1'
#
loop_
_entity.id
_entity.type
_entity.pdbx_description
1 polymer ?
#
loop_
_entity_poly.entity_id
_entity_poly.type
_entity_poly.pdbx_seq_one_letter_code
_entity_poly.pdbx_strand_id
1 'polypeptide(L)'
;MPPRKSADEFFRRGREKGSEQCKEGINDSVVLKQPTDKSLRGYGRMVSLWNQYAKHHAEVNPSPYDLKYLKDFIKDIAFSIDGAEDDPNPAEGTVMVYWKQFTAGWRREYDPIPRNTTLSVRNFIIYELPEILTRESSLKLVKNKRPRRFGTKNHFLHLGRQLWGNDWVEYEKPATRVYDWAAHMAIVCSAARIGEYIESTSRSNSGRGLYYKEVTFGVFRNEHGNAEFAIQLVRDAKGMTHTPDKRPEHSLYEGLGLMPLICNPMLPILAILVAAKAFKDYSTLAELLAIEPADGEMLLLRWKDDILDQPLFKSTSSKRTTGKIETANAFGRRLRALGFRTGYIRPPTVHDFRAEGLYWIDKLYSVAQRMKHAGQRDPNTFNNHYQPNNSGTDGQGSYFGHDVRSVVNDLFRGLTLERNPQLSQSLPAEKQEALRTDPEFAAIEEELAVLLGQRDPASTARRKTLYAQKRSLVDRELRKWQKTQPNRPNPTGEDSAMPCYHRSIFNRVRFLMPERDRLASTLFETATLRSSTGLSALKDMISLCEADAEVEYRPGLEPQKCQCDESHRRRRKSPGAIQSSLNQQSTHDWRHIYNCFKKNSSGFTELCFLCNDWISGEFKWREHCRLHLTRPKTLPVQCDPLVYGGVLATAGYCVFCMSDTSLEPEARLRQFLDRGPWKAHVQSHFESYVQSADGGERVKCPHPGKHCSASFDSVGHLKFHLLDAHCRDFTKEPSALEVLKQEDEMLKQEGIIEPTLRKKRKCGVEEDAKDVKDKSVYRFIDETVRMAR
;
A
#
# COMPACT_ATOMS: atom_id res chain seq x y z
N MET A 1 -45.39 -29.76 17.09
CA MET A 1 -45.84 -28.41 16.73
C MET A 1 -46.96 -28.02 17.66
N PRO A 2 -47.04 -26.83 18.23
CA PRO A 2 -48.23 -26.39 18.95
C PRO A 2 -49.44 -26.41 18.02
N PRO A 3 -50.66 -26.69 18.53
CA PRO A 3 -51.86 -26.77 17.68
C PRO A 3 -52.09 -25.41 16.96
N ARG A 4 -52.45 -25.49 15.66
CA ARG A 4 -52.79 -24.29 14.88
C ARG A 4 -54.00 -23.60 15.49
N LYS A 5 -53.90 -22.33 15.80
CA LYS A 5 -55.00 -21.50 16.29
C LYS A 5 -56.06 -21.34 15.20
N SER A 6 -57.31 -21.23 15.59
CA SER A 6 -58.35 -20.84 14.66
C SER A 6 -58.14 -19.45 14.11
N ALA A 7 -58.68 -19.11 12.95
CA ALA A 7 -58.52 -17.77 12.35
C ALA A 7 -59.03 -16.68 13.28
N ASP A 8 -60.17 -16.91 13.94
CA ASP A 8 -60.79 -15.98 14.86
C ASP A 8 -59.92 -15.72 16.10
N GLU A 9 -59.33 -16.75 16.69
CA GLU A 9 -58.38 -16.61 17.79
C GLU A 9 -57.10 -15.88 17.37
N PHE A 10 -56.63 -16.14 16.15
CA PHE A 10 -55.44 -15.48 15.60
C PHE A 10 -55.66 -13.96 15.45
N PHE A 11 -56.77 -13.53 14.82
CA PHE A 11 -57.09 -12.13 14.62
C PHE A 11 -57.52 -11.42 15.92
N ARG A 12 -58.24 -12.13 16.83
CA ARG A 12 -58.55 -11.61 18.16
C ARG A 12 -57.25 -11.26 18.89
N ARG A 13 -56.27 -12.12 18.91
CA ARG A 13 -54.98 -11.88 19.55
C ARG A 13 -54.17 -10.74 18.89
N GLY A 14 -54.35 -10.56 17.57
CA GLY A 14 -53.75 -9.38 16.86
C GLY A 14 -54.36 -8.07 17.37
N ARG A 15 -55.67 -8.01 17.50
CA ARG A 15 -56.41 -6.86 18.01
C ARG A 15 -56.04 -6.56 19.47
N GLU A 16 -55.99 -7.55 20.31
CA GLU A 16 -55.56 -7.46 21.70
C GLU A 16 -54.14 -6.86 21.83
N LYS A 17 -53.28 -7.09 20.87
CA LYS A 17 -51.93 -6.50 20.78
C LYS A 17 -51.87 -5.16 20.06
N GLY A 18 -52.99 -4.57 19.74
CA GLY A 18 -53.06 -3.23 19.15
C GLY A 18 -52.90 -3.18 17.63
N SER A 19 -53.13 -4.27 16.87
CA SER A 19 -53.01 -4.26 15.41
C SER A 19 -53.94 -3.26 14.70
N GLU A 20 -55.09 -2.92 15.31
CA GLU A 20 -56.02 -1.92 14.76
C GLU A 20 -55.56 -0.47 15.02
N GLN A 21 -54.78 -0.25 16.08
CA GLN A 21 -54.22 1.06 16.44
C GLN A 21 -52.95 1.39 15.66
N CYS A 22 -52.32 0.35 15.05
CA CYS A 22 -51.05 0.48 14.30
C CYS A 22 -51.26 0.58 12.79
N LYS A 23 -52.35 1.18 12.31
CA LYS A 23 -52.66 1.35 10.88
C LYS A 23 -52.05 2.64 10.28
N GLU A 24 -51.52 3.52 11.12
CA GLU A 24 -50.89 4.75 10.69
C GLU A 24 -49.69 4.46 9.76
N GLY A 25 -49.62 5.12 8.62
CA GLY A 25 -48.58 4.92 7.61
C GLY A 25 -48.81 3.75 6.63
N ILE A 26 -49.90 2.96 6.77
CA ILE A 26 -50.26 1.96 5.78
C ILE A 26 -51.00 2.66 4.61
N ASN A 27 -50.40 2.61 3.42
CA ASN A 27 -50.92 3.22 2.21
C ASN A 27 -50.67 2.29 0.98
N ASP A 28 -51.20 2.68 -0.18
CA ASP A 28 -51.08 1.92 -1.43
C ASP A 28 -49.72 2.09 -2.17
N SER A 29 -48.76 2.82 -1.55
CA SER A 29 -47.47 3.06 -2.18
C SER A 29 -46.67 1.76 -2.31
N VAL A 30 -46.01 1.60 -3.45
CA VAL A 30 -45.12 0.44 -3.72
C VAL A 30 -43.88 0.52 -2.85
N VAL A 31 -43.69 -0.46 -1.97
CA VAL A 31 -42.51 -0.57 -1.14
C VAL A 31 -41.33 -1.07 -1.99
N LEU A 32 -40.38 -0.19 -2.24
CA LEU A 32 -39.13 -0.54 -2.95
C LEU A 32 -38.03 -0.93 -1.95
N LYS A 33 -37.25 -1.95 -2.34
CA LYS A 33 -36.09 -2.35 -1.54
C LYS A 33 -35.15 -1.14 -1.33
N GLN A 34 -34.69 -0.92 -0.10
CA GLN A 34 -33.73 0.11 0.22
C GLN A 34 -32.32 -0.26 -0.31
N PRO A 35 -31.76 0.48 -1.27
CA PRO A 35 -30.41 0.23 -1.75
C PRO A 35 -29.39 0.93 -0.85
N THR A 36 -28.11 0.63 -1.06
CA THR A 36 -27.02 1.36 -0.40
C THR A 36 -26.86 2.77 -0.99
N ASP A 37 -26.30 3.72 -0.22
CA ASP A 37 -26.06 5.10 -0.67
C ASP A 37 -25.24 5.18 -1.97
N LYS A 38 -24.28 4.26 -2.14
CA LYS A 38 -23.53 4.15 -3.38
C LYS A 38 -24.42 3.79 -4.57
N SER A 39 -25.39 2.91 -4.38
CA SER A 39 -26.36 2.56 -5.42
C SER A 39 -27.29 3.71 -5.73
N LEU A 40 -27.77 4.43 -4.70
CA LEU A 40 -28.59 5.63 -4.86
C LEU A 40 -27.85 6.71 -5.65
N ARG A 41 -26.58 6.98 -5.33
CA ARG A 41 -25.75 7.92 -6.11
C ARG A 41 -25.60 7.49 -7.57
N GLY A 42 -25.42 6.19 -7.82
CA GLY A 42 -25.38 5.66 -9.18
C GLY A 42 -26.70 5.85 -9.94
N TYR A 43 -27.83 5.63 -9.27
CA TYR A 43 -29.17 5.83 -9.81
C TYR A 43 -29.41 7.31 -10.13
N GLY A 44 -29.17 8.21 -9.18
CA GLY A 44 -29.34 9.66 -9.38
C GLY A 44 -28.45 10.20 -10.49
N ARG A 45 -27.19 9.70 -10.61
CA ARG A 45 -26.30 10.08 -11.72
C ARG A 45 -26.93 9.72 -13.08
N MET A 46 -27.51 8.54 -13.22
CA MET A 46 -28.09 8.10 -14.49
C MET A 46 -29.36 8.87 -14.84
N VAL A 47 -30.19 9.20 -13.86
CA VAL A 47 -31.35 10.08 -14.06
C VAL A 47 -30.89 11.50 -14.46
N SER A 48 -29.86 12.03 -13.80
CA SER A 48 -29.26 13.33 -14.17
C SER A 48 -28.70 13.35 -15.62
N LEU A 49 -28.06 12.26 -16.05
CA LEU A 49 -27.58 12.12 -17.44
C LEU A 49 -28.73 12.13 -18.45
N TRP A 50 -29.82 11.42 -18.14
CA TRP A 50 -31.02 11.49 -18.96
C TRP A 50 -31.59 12.91 -19.05
N ASN A 51 -31.69 13.62 -17.93
CA ASN A 51 -32.21 15.00 -17.92
C ASN A 51 -31.31 15.94 -18.74
N GLN A 52 -29.99 15.74 -18.74
CA GLN A 52 -29.06 16.48 -19.62
C GLN A 52 -29.27 16.10 -21.09
N TYR A 53 -29.40 14.83 -21.42
CA TYR A 53 -29.72 14.35 -22.75
C TYR A 53 -31.01 15.00 -23.28
N ALA A 54 -32.08 14.94 -22.48
CA ALA A 54 -33.37 15.55 -22.84
C ALA A 54 -33.27 17.07 -23.05
N LYS A 55 -32.44 17.76 -22.27
CA LYS A 55 -32.18 19.19 -22.44
C LYS A 55 -31.40 19.49 -23.74
N HIS A 56 -30.46 18.64 -24.13
CA HIS A 56 -29.75 18.79 -25.41
C HIS A 56 -30.62 18.55 -26.63
N HIS A 57 -31.69 17.75 -26.47
CA HIS A 57 -32.66 17.44 -27.53
C HIS A 57 -34.03 18.09 -27.26
N ALA A 58 -34.03 19.29 -26.68
CA ALA A 58 -35.27 19.98 -26.26
C ALA A 58 -36.27 20.22 -27.40
N GLU A 59 -35.78 20.36 -28.64
CA GLU A 59 -36.60 20.56 -29.84
C GLU A 59 -37.52 19.38 -30.15
N VAL A 60 -37.14 18.15 -29.75
CA VAL A 60 -37.96 16.94 -29.98
C VAL A 60 -38.59 16.41 -28.67
N ASN A 61 -38.33 17.08 -27.55
CA ASN A 61 -38.85 16.74 -26.22
C ASN A 61 -38.83 15.23 -25.91
N PRO A 62 -37.65 14.58 -25.81
CA PRO A 62 -37.56 13.15 -25.70
C PRO A 62 -38.22 12.62 -24.42
N SER A 63 -39.01 11.55 -24.59
CA SER A 63 -39.66 10.86 -23.48
C SER A 63 -38.94 9.55 -23.15
N PRO A 64 -38.74 9.20 -21.85
CA PRO A 64 -38.15 7.94 -21.44
C PRO A 64 -39.11 6.75 -21.62
N TYR A 65 -40.30 6.99 -22.09
CA TYR A 65 -41.27 5.93 -22.49
C TYR A 65 -41.15 5.60 -23.99
N ASP A 66 -40.48 6.45 -24.77
CA ASP A 66 -40.27 6.22 -26.20
C ASP A 66 -39.02 5.42 -26.45
N LEU A 67 -39.17 4.26 -27.05
CA LEU A 67 -38.08 3.32 -27.31
C LEU A 67 -36.94 3.93 -28.14
N LYS A 68 -37.28 4.80 -29.11
CA LYS A 68 -36.31 5.50 -29.99
C LYS A 68 -35.32 6.31 -29.18
N TYR A 69 -35.78 7.16 -28.28
CA TYR A 69 -34.91 8.06 -27.48
C TYR A 69 -34.14 7.30 -26.41
N LEU A 70 -34.69 6.19 -25.88
CA LEU A 70 -33.94 5.31 -24.97
C LEU A 70 -32.79 4.60 -25.68
N LYS A 71 -32.99 4.12 -26.92
CA LYS A 71 -31.92 3.53 -27.71
C LYS A 71 -30.82 4.55 -28.03
N ASP A 72 -31.22 5.76 -28.41
CA ASP A 72 -30.29 6.86 -28.72
C ASP A 72 -29.49 7.30 -27.48
N PHE A 73 -30.14 7.50 -26.33
CA PHE A 73 -29.47 7.76 -25.06
C PHE A 73 -28.44 6.70 -24.68
N ILE A 74 -28.76 5.43 -24.85
CA ILE A 74 -27.83 4.33 -24.56
C ILE A 74 -26.68 4.28 -25.56
N LYS A 75 -26.93 4.63 -26.83
CA LYS A 75 -25.90 4.80 -27.85
C LYS A 75 -24.91 5.90 -27.41
N ASP A 76 -25.41 7.11 -27.05
CA ASP A 76 -24.58 8.22 -26.57
C ASP A 76 -23.73 7.84 -25.36
N ILE A 77 -24.32 7.10 -24.40
CA ILE A 77 -23.56 6.57 -23.26
C ILE A 77 -22.44 5.64 -23.74
N ALA A 78 -22.70 4.75 -24.68
CA ALA A 78 -21.69 3.80 -25.18
C ALA A 78 -20.53 4.51 -25.88
N PHE A 79 -20.81 5.58 -26.64
CA PHE A 79 -19.78 6.42 -27.28
C PHE A 79 -18.96 7.22 -26.26
N SER A 80 -19.54 7.55 -25.09
CA SER A 80 -18.91 8.39 -24.07
C SER A 80 -18.12 7.59 -23.03
N ILE A 81 -18.13 6.26 -23.07
CA ILE A 81 -17.45 5.38 -22.11
C ILE A 81 -16.17 4.83 -22.72
N ASP A 82 -15.04 5.14 -22.08
CA ASP A 82 -13.79 4.44 -22.35
C ASP A 82 -13.77 3.06 -21.70
N GLY A 83 -13.06 2.14 -22.31
CA GLY A 83 -12.73 0.85 -21.74
C GLY A 83 -11.71 0.99 -20.60
N ALA A 84 -11.26 -0.13 -20.06
CA ALA A 84 -10.25 -0.12 -19.02
C ALA A 84 -8.84 -0.07 -19.62
N GLU A 85 -7.90 0.61 -18.96
CA GLU A 85 -6.47 0.69 -19.32
C GLU A 85 -6.23 1.38 -20.68
N ASP A 86 -6.88 2.54 -20.85
CA ASP A 86 -6.79 3.37 -22.07
C ASP A 86 -7.31 2.68 -23.35
N ASP A 87 -8.11 1.63 -23.22
CA ASP A 87 -8.85 1.04 -24.33
C ASP A 87 -10.05 1.94 -24.68
N PRO A 88 -10.16 2.49 -25.87
CA PRO A 88 -11.32 3.33 -26.24
C PRO A 88 -12.62 2.55 -26.35
N ASN A 89 -12.56 1.23 -26.37
CA ASN A 89 -13.71 0.38 -26.62
C ASN A 89 -14.57 0.16 -25.37
N PRO A 90 -15.86 0.54 -25.36
CA PRO A 90 -16.76 0.34 -24.23
C PRO A 90 -17.04 -1.15 -23.97
N ALA A 91 -17.20 -1.51 -22.69
CA ALA A 91 -17.58 -2.87 -22.33
C ALA A 91 -19.11 -3.01 -22.27
N GLU A 92 -19.69 -4.03 -22.93
CA GLU A 92 -21.13 -4.36 -22.93
C GLU A 92 -21.67 -4.42 -21.49
N GLY A 93 -20.93 -5.08 -20.60
CA GLY A 93 -21.31 -5.20 -19.18
C GLY A 93 -21.44 -3.85 -18.47
N THR A 94 -20.65 -2.85 -18.84
CA THR A 94 -20.72 -1.49 -18.26
C THR A 94 -21.96 -0.75 -18.77
N VAL A 95 -22.21 -0.80 -20.07
CA VAL A 95 -23.42 -0.20 -20.68
C VAL A 95 -24.67 -0.82 -20.07
N MET A 96 -24.70 -2.16 -19.93
CA MET A 96 -25.80 -2.88 -19.30
C MET A 96 -26.01 -2.49 -17.82
N VAL A 97 -24.94 -2.21 -17.09
CA VAL A 97 -25.04 -1.72 -15.69
C VAL A 97 -25.64 -0.32 -15.67
N TYR A 98 -25.24 0.56 -16.57
CA TYR A 98 -25.80 1.92 -16.66
C TYR A 98 -27.29 1.87 -16.99
N TRP A 99 -27.69 1.02 -17.93
CA TRP A 99 -29.09 0.80 -18.22
C TRP A 99 -29.89 0.32 -16.98
N LYS A 100 -29.38 -0.66 -16.25
CA LYS A 100 -30.01 -1.12 -15.01
C LYS A 100 -30.08 -0.06 -13.92
N GLN A 101 -29.05 0.78 -13.81
CA GLN A 101 -29.05 1.89 -12.85
C GLN A 101 -30.06 2.96 -13.25
N PHE A 102 -30.18 3.28 -14.54
CA PHE A 102 -31.17 4.22 -15.03
C PHE A 102 -32.60 3.75 -14.73
N THR A 103 -32.95 2.55 -15.15
CA THR A 103 -34.31 1.99 -14.92
C THR A 103 -34.65 1.88 -13.42
N ALA A 104 -33.67 1.53 -12.59
CA ALA A 104 -33.86 1.46 -11.15
C ALA A 104 -34.01 2.86 -10.49
N GLY A 105 -33.28 3.85 -10.98
CA GLY A 105 -33.38 5.24 -10.55
C GLY A 105 -34.70 5.85 -10.99
N TRP A 106 -35.04 5.71 -12.27
CA TRP A 106 -36.26 6.24 -12.84
C TRP A 106 -37.52 5.78 -12.09
N ARG A 107 -37.64 4.46 -11.85
CA ARG A 107 -38.77 3.87 -11.11
C ARG A 107 -38.95 4.40 -9.68
N ARG A 108 -37.99 5.09 -9.12
CA ARG A 108 -38.05 5.65 -7.76
C ARG A 108 -38.66 7.05 -7.71
N GLU A 109 -38.56 7.76 -8.80
CA GLU A 109 -38.97 9.17 -8.90
C GLU A 109 -40.18 9.33 -9.84
N TYR A 110 -40.35 8.39 -10.78
CA TYR A 110 -41.35 8.46 -11.84
C TYR A 110 -42.03 7.09 -12.07
N ASP A 111 -43.05 7.06 -12.91
CA ASP A 111 -43.68 5.85 -13.33
C ASP A 111 -42.67 4.86 -13.99
N PRO A 112 -42.79 3.56 -13.71
CA PRO A 112 -41.85 2.58 -14.23
C PRO A 112 -41.93 2.47 -15.77
N ILE A 113 -40.77 2.42 -16.41
CA ILE A 113 -40.69 2.13 -17.86
C ILE A 113 -41.29 0.76 -18.13
N PRO A 114 -42.13 0.60 -19.15
CA PRO A 114 -42.76 -0.67 -19.46
C PRO A 114 -41.75 -1.83 -19.64
N ARG A 115 -42.13 -3.02 -19.16
CA ARG A 115 -41.24 -4.17 -19.20
C ARG A 115 -40.79 -4.52 -20.64
N ASN A 116 -41.69 -4.43 -21.62
CA ASN A 116 -41.37 -4.70 -23.03
C ASN A 116 -40.35 -3.68 -23.58
N THR A 117 -40.50 -2.41 -23.24
CA THR A 117 -39.53 -1.33 -23.60
C THR A 117 -38.17 -1.61 -22.96
N THR A 118 -38.19 -1.97 -21.66
CA THR A 118 -36.97 -2.31 -20.93
C THR A 118 -36.21 -3.50 -21.55
N LEU A 119 -36.96 -4.54 -21.98
CA LEU A 119 -36.40 -5.70 -22.65
C LEU A 119 -35.88 -5.37 -24.05
N SER A 120 -36.59 -4.53 -24.81
CA SER A 120 -36.19 -4.08 -26.13
C SER A 120 -34.87 -3.30 -26.10
N VAL A 121 -34.67 -2.40 -25.14
CA VAL A 121 -33.38 -1.70 -24.94
C VAL A 121 -32.26 -2.66 -24.57
N ARG A 122 -32.54 -3.67 -23.72
CA ARG A 122 -31.58 -4.72 -23.41
C ARG A 122 -31.15 -5.49 -24.67
N ASN A 123 -32.12 -5.86 -25.53
CA ASN A 123 -31.83 -6.56 -26.77
C ASN A 123 -31.08 -5.65 -27.75
N PHE A 124 -31.40 -4.35 -27.82
CA PHE A 124 -30.65 -3.36 -28.57
C PHE A 124 -29.16 -3.34 -28.16
N ILE A 125 -28.86 -3.30 -26.84
CA ILE A 125 -27.47 -3.34 -26.35
C ILE A 125 -26.72 -4.59 -26.80
N ILE A 126 -27.40 -5.74 -26.87
CA ILE A 126 -26.78 -7.04 -27.18
C ILE A 126 -26.59 -7.24 -28.68
N TYR A 127 -27.57 -6.83 -29.49
CA TYR A 127 -27.66 -7.23 -30.90
C TYR A 127 -27.41 -6.07 -31.86
N GLU A 128 -28.00 -4.89 -31.65
CA GLU A 128 -27.95 -3.78 -32.63
C GLU A 128 -26.79 -2.80 -32.33
N LEU A 129 -26.54 -2.46 -31.07
CA LEU A 129 -25.53 -1.49 -30.67
C LEU A 129 -24.10 -1.86 -31.10
N PRO A 130 -23.65 -3.14 -31.08
CA PRO A 130 -22.33 -3.52 -31.57
C PRO A 130 -22.11 -3.19 -33.06
N GLU A 131 -23.15 -3.38 -33.87
CA GLU A 131 -23.11 -3.08 -35.31
C GLU A 131 -23.07 -1.57 -35.56
N ILE A 132 -23.86 -0.80 -34.81
CA ILE A 132 -23.87 0.67 -34.88
C ILE A 132 -22.50 1.24 -34.53
N LEU A 133 -21.90 0.81 -33.43
CA LEU A 133 -20.57 1.27 -33.01
C LEU A 133 -19.52 0.98 -34.09
N THR A 134 -19.53 -0.21 -34.65
CA THR A 134 -18.56 -0.60 -35.70
C THR A 134 -18.79 0.17 -37.01
N ARG A 135 -20.05 0.47 -37.36
CA ARG A 135 -20.40 1.17 -38.63
C ARG A 135 -20.18 2.68 -38.50
N GLU A 136 -20.55 3.29 -37.39
CA GLU A 136 -20.54 4.74 -37.21
C GLU A 136 -19.22 5.27 -36.63
N SER A 137 -18.38 4.36 -36.11
CA SER A 137 -17.07 4.71 -35.53
C SER A 137 -16.08 3.54 -35.64
N SER A 138 -14.85 3.76 -35.22
CA SER A 138 -13.87 2.68 -35.06
C SER A 138 -14.03 1.87 -33.75
N LEU A 139 -15.05 2.16 -32.95
CA LEU A 139 -15.28 1.54 -31.65
C LEU A 139 -15.91 0.14 -31.79
N LYS A 140 -15.61 -0.70 -30.85
CA LYS A 140 -16.18 -2.07 -30.73
C LYS A 140 -16.75 -2.27 -29.34
N LEU A 141 -17.96 -2.83 -29.26
CA LEU A 141 -18.50 -3.22 -27.95
C LEU A 141 -17.82 -4.52 -27.47
N VAL A 142 -17.02 -4.40 -26.42
CA VAL A 142 -16.28 -5.54 -25.86
C VAL A 142 -17.24 -6.45 -25.09
N LYS A 143 -17.51 -7.62 -25.66
CA LYS A 143 -18.43 -8.62 -25.06
C LYS A 143 -17.75 -9.53 -24.04
N ASN A 144 -16.46 -9.78 -24.22
CA ASN A 144 -15.75 -10.75 -23.40
C ASN A 144 -15.37 -10.18 -22.04
N LYS A 145 -15.75 -10.85 -20.98
CA LYS A 145 -15.19 -10.61 -19.65
C LYS A 145 -13.71 -10.95 -19.67
N ARG A 146 -12.90 -10.11 -19.05
CA ARG A 146 -11.49 -10.47 -18.84
C ARG A 146 -11.39 -11.81 -18.13
N PRO A 147 -10.41 -12.64 -18.49
CA PRO A 147 -10.16 -13.90 -17.79
C PRO A 147 -10.01 -13.68 -16.30
N ARG A 148 -10.55 -14.58 -15.51
CA ARG A 148 -10.43 -14.53 -14.06
C ARG A 148 -8.98 -14.75 -13.65
N ARG A 149 -8.47 -13.91 -12.76
CA ARG A 149 -7.13 -14.04 -12.18
C ARG A 149 -7.20 -14.80 -10.86
N PHE A 150 -6.13 -15.52 -10.53
CA PHE A 150 -6.02 -16.36 -9.34
C PHE A 150 -4.78 -16.03 -8.53
N GLY A 151 -4.99 -15.59 -7.29
CA GLY A 151 -3.92 -15.27 -6.35
C GLY A 151 -3.43 -16.52 -5.64
N THR A 152 -2.55 -17.29 -6.28
CA THR A 152 -2.02 -18.55 -5.75
C THR A 152 -1.16 -18.34 -4.49
N LYS A 153 -0.81 -19.44 -3.80
CA LYS A 153 0.13 -19.46 -2.65
C LYS A 153 1.44 -18.72 -2.96
N ASN A 154 1.97 -18.89 -4.17
CA ASN A 154 3.22 -18.22 -4.57
C ASN A 154 3.05 -16.70 -4.63
N HIS A 155 1.93 -16.21 -5.16
CA HIS A 155 1.64 -14.77 -5.17
C HIS A 155 1.50 -14.21 -3.75
N PHE A 156 0.87 -14.95 -2.86
CA PHE A 156 0.79 -14.60 -1.44
C PHE A 156 2.19 -14.49 -0.81
N LEU A 157 3.06 -15.48 -1.03
CA LEU A 157 4.44 -15.47 -0.54
C LEU A 157 5.28 -14.33 -1.13
N HIS A 158 5.09 -14.00 -2.42
CA HIS A 158 5.78 -12.87 -3.03
C HIS A 158 5.40 -11.54 -2.37
N LEU A 159 4.09 -11.32 -2.09
CA LEU A 159 3.65 -10.14 -1.36
C LEU A 159 4.23 -10.10 0.06
N GLY A 160 4.25 -11.25 0.74
CA GLY A 160 4.85 -11.35 2.07
C GLY A 160 6.35 -11.02 2.08
N ARG A 161 7.12 -11.58 1.13
CA ARG A 161 8.56 -11.27 0.99
C ARG A 161 8.79 -9.79 0.71
N GLN A 162 7.96 -9.18 -0.15
CA GLN A 162 8.06 -7.74 -0.37
C GLN A 162 7.76 -6.95 0.91
N LEU A 163 6.64 -7.22 1.56
CA LEU A 163 6.19 -6.48 2.75
C LEU A 163 7.19 -6.50 3.89
N TRP A 164 7.75 -7.66 4.19
CA TRP A 164 8.61 -7.86 5.35
C TRP A 164 10.10 -7.71 5.05
N GLY A 165 10.57 -8.24 3.91
CA GLY A 165 11.99 -8.33 3.58
C GLY A 165 12.53 -7.21 2.69
N ASN A 166 11.70 -6.58 1.86
CA ASN A 166 12.19 -5.66 0.83
C ASN A 166 11.46 -4.31 0.77
N ASP A 167 10.35 -4.13 1.48
CA ASP A 167 9.53 -2.94 1.32
C ASP A 167 10.22 -1.69 1.89
N TRP A 168 10.33 -0.66 1.06
CA TRP A 168 10.94 0.63 1.38
C TRP A 168 9.91 1.68 1.82
N VAL A 169 8.62 1.35 1.76
CA VAL A 169 7.57 2.29 2.15
C VAL A 169 7.53 2.44 3.65
N GLU A 170 7.52 3.67 4.10
CA GLU A 170 7.30 4.04 5.49
C GLU A 170 5.80 3.96 5.80
N TYR A 171 5.44 3.20 6.81
CA TYR A 171 4.10 3.13 7.35
C TYR A 171 3.96 4.16 8.48
N GLU A 172 2.79 4.76 8.60
CA GLU A 172 2.54 5.75 9.64
C GLU A 172 2.72 5.16 11.06
N LYS A 173 2.46 3.86 11.19
CA LYS A 173 2.67 3.07 12.42
C LYS A 173 3.22 1.70 12.07
N PRO A 174 4.14 1.16 12.87
CA PRO A 174 4.69 -0.20 12.66
C PRO A 174 3.61 -1.26 12.66
N ALA A 175 2.62 -1.13 13.56
CA ALA A 175 1.46 -2.02 13.66
C ALA A 175 0.68 -2.19 12.35
N THR A 176 0.71 -1.20 11.44
CA THR A 176 -0.04 -1.26 10.18
C THR A 176 0.35 -2.47 9.34
N ARG A 177 1.63 -2.86 9.33
CA ARG A 177 2.11 -4.07 8.62
C ARG A 177 1.49 -5.33 9.19
N VAL A 178 1.41 -5.42 10.52
CA VAL A 178 0.85 -6.58 11.22
C VAL A 178 -0.66 -6.66 10.99
N TYR A 179 -1.39 -5.55 11.11
CA TYR A 179 -2.83 -5.49 10.84
C TYR A 179 -3.16 -5.82 9.39
N ASP A 180 -2.43 -5.26 8.42
CA ASP A 180 -2.63 -5.55 7.00
C ASP A 180 -2.38 -7.03 6.70
N TRP A 181 -1.32 -7.61 7.27
CA TRP A 181 -1.02 -9.02 7.05
C TRP A 181 -2.05 -9.94 7.71
N ALA A 182 -2.47 -9.64 8.95
CA ALA A 182 -3.51 -10.39 9.66
C ALA A 182 -4.85 -10.35 8.91
N ALA A 183 -5.28 -9.17 8.44
CA ALA A 183 -6.49 -9.03 7.64
C ALA A 183 -6.39 -9.80 6.30
N HIS A 184 -5.23 -9.74 5.63
CA HIS A 184 -4.99 -10.50 4.40
C HIS A 184 -5.06 -12.01 4.66
N MET A 185 -4.44 -12.51 5.73
CA MET A 185 -4.51 -13.92 6.15
C MET A 185 -5.96 -14.35 6.40
N ALA A 186 -6.70 -13.61 7.22
CA ALA A 186 -8.10 -13.92 7.51
C ALA A 186 -8.96 -14.00 6.23
N ILE A 187 -8.73 -13.08 5.28
CA ILE A 187 -9.43 -13.04 3.99
C ILE A 187 -9.04 -14.23 3.10
N VAL A 188 -7.76 -14.55 3.02
CA VAL A 188 -7.25 -15.66 2.17
C VAL A 188 -7.75 -16.99 2.70
N CYS A 189 -7.62 -17.25 4.01
CA CYS A 189 -8.03 -18.51 4.64
C CYS A 189 -9.54 -18.75 4.59
N SER A 190 -10.36 -17.69 4.67
CA SER A 190 -11.83 -17.81 4.62
C SER A 190 -12.43 -17.53 3.25
N ALA A 191 -11.62 -17.24 2.24
CA ALA A 191 -12.08 -16.76 0.93
C ALA A 191 -13.12 -15.62 1.05
N ALA A 192 -12.98 -14.72 2.03
CA ALA A 192 -13.90 -13.62 2.27
C ALA A 192 -13.83 -12.53 1.19
N ARG A 193 -14.90 -11.74 1.04
CA ARG A 193 -14.81 -10.45 0.34
C ARG A 193 -14.17 -9.42 1.29
N ILE A 194 -13.43 -8.50 0.73
CA ILE A 194 -12.72 -7.47 1.52
C ILE A 194 -13.63 -6.77 2.54
N GLY A 195 -14.85 -6.42 2.16
CA GLY A 195 -15.78 -5.70 3.03
C GLY A 195 -16.59 -6.61 3.98
N GLU A 196 -16.15 -7.83 4.24
CA GLU A 196 -16.80 -8.76 5.19
C GLU A 196 -16.06 -8.84 6.53
N TYR A 197 -14.80 -8.39 6.59
CA TYR A 197 -14.01 -8.25 7.83
C TYR A 197 -13.62 -6.80 8.13
N ILE A 198 -13.50 -5.97 7.12
CA ILE A 198 -13.20 -4.54 7.24
C ILE A 198 -14.29 -3.71 6.56
N GLU A 199 -14.36 -2.41 6.80
CA GLU A 199 -15.47 -1.60 6.32
C GLU A 199 -15.53 -1.50 4.80
N SER A 200 -16.62 -1.97 4.20
CA SER A 200 -16.84 -1.94 2.75
C SER A 200 -17.02 -0.52 2.21
N THR A 201 -16.46 -0.22 1.03
CA THR A 201 -16.69 1.06 0.31
C THR A 201 -18.16 1.32 -0.04
N SER A 202 -18.99 0.28 -0.13
CA SER A 202 -20.42 0.40 -0.39
C SER A 202 -21.22 0.75 0.87
N ARG A 203 -20.60 0.66 2.02
CA ARG A 203 -21.17 0.90 3.35
C ARG A 203 -20.24 1.82 4.17
N SER A 204 -19.61 2.78 3.52
CA SER A 204 -18.71 3.74 4.18
C SER A 204 -19.39 4.44 5.35
N ASN A 205 -18.70 4.62 6.45
CA ASN A 205 -19.15 5.19 7.71
C ASN A 205 -20.23 4.37 8.45
N SER A 206 -20.43 3.11 8.08
CA SER A 206 -21.35 2.21 8.80
C SER A 206 -20.71 1.55 10.03
N GLY A 207 -19.37 1.62 10.14
CA GLY A 207 -18.62 0.92 11.16
C GLY A 207 -18.70 -0.62 11.08
N ARG A 208 -19.20 -1.19 9.98
CA ARG A 208 -19.42 -2.64 9.86
C ARG A 208 -18.14 -3.38 9.44
N GLY A 209 -17.89 -4.48 10.10
CA GLY A 209 -16.77 -5.40 9.86
C GLY A 209 -16.67 -6.40 11.00
N LEU A 210 -15.48 -6.88 11.31
CA LEU A 210 -15.24 -7.88 12.35
C LEU A 210 -14.87 -7.21 13.69
N TYR A 211 -15.65 -7.50 14.71
CA TYR A 211 -15.47 -7.02 16.08
C TYR A 211 -15.12 -8.19 17.02
N TYR A 212 -14.50 -7.90 18.17
CA TYR A 212 -14.13 -8.97 19.14
C TYR A 212 -15.32 -9.83 19.58
N LYS A 213 -16.53 -9.26 19.73
CA LYS A 213 -17.76 -10.00 20.04
C LYS A 213 -18.17 -11.03 18.98
N GLU A 214 -17.63 -10.94 17.77
CA GLU A 214 -17.85 -11.85 16.63
C GLU A 214 -16.68 -12.82 16.47
N VAL A 215 -15.79 -12.89 17.48
CA VAL A 215 -14.57 -13.71 17.47
C VAL A 215 -14.59 -14.59 18.70
N THR A 216 -14.40 -15.89 18.48
CA THR A 216 -14.21 -16.86 19.56
C THR A 216 -12.77 -17.37 19.51
N PHE A 217 -12.09 -17.40 20.65
CA PHE A 217 -10.72 -17.89 20.74
C PHE A 217 -10.66 -19.05 21.75
N GLY A 218 -9.94 -20.11 21.40
CA GLY A 218 -9.84 -21.28 22.24
C GLY A 218 -8.48 -21.97 22.15
N VAL A 219 -8.26 -22.85 23.12
CA VAL A 219 -7.10 -23.75 23.19
C VAL A 219 -7.61 -25.16 23.26
N PHE A 220 -7.04 -26.07 22.49
CA PHE A 220 -7.40 -27.47 22.45
C PHE A 220 -6.15 -28.35 22.37
N ARG A 221 -6.27 -29.63 22.69
CA ARG A 221 -5.19 -30.59 22.41
C ARG A 221 -5.37 -31.14 20.99
N ASN A 222 -4.31 -31.09 20.23
CA ASN A 222 -4.27 -31.69 18.91
C ASN A 222 -4.06 -33.23 18.99
N GLU A 223 -4.07 -33.89 17.84
CA GLU A 223 -3.89 -35.36 17.72
C GLU A 223 -2.55 -35.88 18.25
N HIS A 224 -1.58 -34.98 18.48
CA HIS A 224 -0.28 -35.31 19.09
C HIS A 224 -0.24 -35.00 20.62
N GLY A 225 -1.37 -34.63 21.22
CA GLY A 225 -1.47 -34.28 22.63
C GLY A 225 -0.91 -32.89 23.00
N ASN A 226 -0.50 -32.09 22.03
CA ASN A 226 0.02 -30.74 22.28
C ASN A 226 -1.09 -29.69 22.30
N ALA A 227 -0.97 -28.71 23.20
CA ALA A 227 -1.88 -27.57 23.20
C ALA A 227 -1.72 -26.72 21.91
N GLU A 228 -2.82 -26.34 21.31
CA GLU A 228 -2.88 -25.59 20.05
C GLU A 228 -3.94 -24.50 20.14
N PHE A 229 -3.64 -23.31 19.58
CA PHE A 229 -4.60 -22.21 19.50
C PHE A 229 -5.51 -22.33 18.28
N ALA A 230 -6.79 -21.98 18.48
CA ALA A 230 -7.77 -21.83 17.41
C ALA A 230 -8.59 -20.56 17.61
N ILE A 231 -9.03 -19.98 16.49
CA ILE A 231 -9.90 -18.81 16.46
C ILE A 231 -11.02 -19.04 15.47
N GLN A 232 -12.24 -18.68 15.83
CA GLN A 232 -13.40 -18.70 14.95
C GLN A 232 -13.84 -17.26 14.66
N LEU A 233 -14.00 -16.93 13.39
CA LEU A 233 -14.38 -15.61 12.89
C LEU A 233 -15.77 -15.66 12.28
N VAL A 234 -16.71 -14.87 12.79
CA VAL A 234 -18.06 -14.72 12.21
C VAL A 234 -18.04 -13.62 11.16
N ARG A 235 -18.26 -13.99 9.90
CA ARG A 235 -18.13 -13.07 8.78
C ARG A 235 -19.40 -12.28 8.50
N ASP A 236 -19.33 -10.94 8.35
CA ASP A 236 -20.44 -10.09 7.92
C ASP A 236 -20.72 -10.26 6.41
N ALA A 237 -21.22 -11.44 6.03
CA ALA A 237 -21.44 -11.78 4.64
C ALA A 237 -22.53 -10.90 3.99
N LYS A 238 -22.26 -10.46 2.75
CA LYS A 238 -23.15 -9.60 1.98
C LYS A 238 -24.54 -10.21 1.81
N GLY A 239 -25.56 -9.46 2.21
CA GLY A 239 -26.96 -9.87 2.10
C GLY A 239 -27.47 -10.72 3.27
N MET A 240 -26.66 -10.96 4.31
CA MET A 240 -27.02 -11.71 5.51
C MET A 240 -27.28 -10.82 6.73
N THR A 241 -27.45 -9.52 6.54
CA THR A 241 -27.71 -8.55 7.61
C THR A 241 -28.94 -8.90 8.45
N HIS A 242 -30.01 -9.39 7.81
CA HIS A 242 -31.27 -9.75 8.46
C HIS A 242 -31.35 -11.23 8.88
N THR A 243 -30.25 -11.99 8.74
CA THR A 243 -30.15 -13.38 9.13
C THR A 243 -28.79 -13.62 9.79
N PRO A 244 -28.53 -13.01 10.98
CA PRO A 244 -27.25 -13.11 11.66
C PRO A 244 -26.87 -14.55 12.02
N ASP A 245 -27.84 -15.38 12.32
CA ASP A 245 -27.74 -16.82 12.60
C ASP A 245 -27.24 -17.65 11.41
N LYS A 246 -27.27 -17.11 10.20
CA LYS A 246 -26.83 -17.78 8.98
C LYS A 246 -25.47 -17.30 8.48
N ARG A 247 -24.85 -16.35 9.18
CA ARG A 247 -23.52 -15.84 8.78
C ARG A 247 -22.48 -16.97 8.79
N PRO A 248 -21.61 -17.06 7.78
CA PRO A 248 -20.53 -18.04 7.75
C PRO A 248 -19.54 -17.81 8.89
N GLU A 249 -19.14 -18.87 9.53
CA GLU A 249 -18.10 -18.93 10.55
C GLU A 249 -16.89 -19.67 9.99
N HIS A 250 -15.71 -19.17 10.26
CA HIS A 250 -14.47 -19.71 9.74
C HIS A 250 -13.46 -19.92 10.86
N SER A 251 -13.03 -21.15 11.02
CA SER A 251 -12.00 -21.51 11.99
C SER A 251 -10.61 -21.37 11.37
N LEU A 252 -9.72 -20.72 12.07
CA LEU A 252 -8.29 -20.69 11.82
C LEU A 252 -7.59 -21.30 13.04
N TYR A 253 -6.43 -21.89 12.83
CA TYR A 253 -5.71 -22.60 13.88
C TYR A 253 -4.21 -22.42 13.73
N GLU A 254 -3.46 -22.72 14.77
CA GLU A 254 -2.02 -22.58 14.85
C GLU A 254 -1.31 -23.42 13.79
N GLY A 255 -1.75 -24.66 13.59
CA GLY A 255 -1.21 -25.60 12.61
C GLY A 255 0.15 -26.17 13.02
N LEU A 256 0.32 -27.45 12.78
CA LEU A 256 1.55 -28.19 13.03
C LEU A 256 2.41 -28.33 11.78
N GLY A 257 1.98 -27.71 10.68
CA GLY A 257 2.46 -28.00 9.36
C GLY A 257 3.86 -27.47 9.05
N LEU A 258 4.54 -28.16 8.15
CA LEU A 258 5.79 -27.78 7.52
C LEU A 258 5.61 -26.60 6.54
N MET A 259 5.15 -25.46 7.05
CA MET A 259 4.98 -24.24 6.26
C MET A 259 5.82 -23.10 6.82
N PRO A 260 6.24 -22.15 5.98
CA PRO A 260 6.87 -20.94 6.48
C PRO A 260 5.97 -20.23 7.48
N LEU A 261 6.55 -19.68 8.55
CA LEU A 261 5.82 -18.97 9.62
C LEU A 261 4.89 -17.88 9.08
N ILE A 262 5.26 -17.22 7.97
CA ILE A 262 4.43 -16.21 7.33
C ILE A 262 3.07 -16.74 6.87
N CYS A 263 2.92 -18.05 6.69
CA CYS A 263 1.66 -18.71 6.34
C CYS A 263 0.80 -19.08 7.56
N ASN A 264 1.30 -18.88 8.78
CA ASN A 264 0.56 -19.19 9.99
C ASN A 264 -0.40 -18.04 10.35
N PRO A 265 -1.73 -18.22 10.28
CA PRO A 265 -2.69 -17.17 10.57
C PRO A 265 -2.68 -16.72 12.03
N MET A 266 -2.33 -17.61 12.94
CA MET A 266 -2.30 -17.28 14.37
C MET A 266 -1.17 -16.33 14.72
N LEU A 267 -0.05 -16.35 14.00
CA LEU A 267 1.10 -15.48 14.29
C LEU A 267 0.73 -13.98 14.35
N PRO A 268 0.24 -13.34 13.26
CA PRO A 268 -0.12 -11.93 13.30
C PRO A 268 -1.40 -11.65 14.11
N ILE A 269 -2.38 -12.58 14.15
CA ILE A 269 -3.61 -12.39 14.89
C ILE A 269 -3.31 -12.42 16.40
N LEU A 270 -2.56 -13.41 16.90
CA LEU A 270 -2.19 -13.50 18.31
C LEU A 270 -1.35 -12.30 18.74
N ALA A 271 -0.46 -11.79 17.89
CA ALA A 271 0.30 -10.58 18.16
C ALA A 271 -0.63 -9.38 18.42
N ILE A 272 -1.67 -9.21 17.60
CA ILE A 272 -2.68 -8.14 17.78
C ILE A 272 -3.45 -8.33 19.09
N LEU A 273 -3.88 -9.56 19.41
CA LEU A 273 -4.67 -9.88 20.61
C LEU A 273 -3.87 -9.64 21.90
N VAL A 274 -2.60 -10.07 21.92
CA VAL A 274 -1.71 -9.90 23.08
C VAL A 274 -1.37 -8.44 23.29
N ALA A 275 -0.98 -7.71 22.22
CA ALA A 275 -0.67 -6.28 22.29
C ALA A 275 -1.89 -5.44 22.74
N ALA A 276 -3.10 -5.85 22.34
CA ALA A 276 -4.35 -5.23 22.79
C ALA A 276 -4.73 -5.61 24.23
N LYS A 277 -4.01 -6.55 24.87
CA LYS A 277 -4.35 -7.12 26.19
C LYS A 277 -5.82 -7.59 26.25
N ALA A 278 -6.23 -8.30 25.18
CA ALA A 278 -7.64 -8.58 24.91
C ALA A 278 -8.28 -9.60 25.86
N PHE A 279 -7.48 -10.51 26.42
CA PHE A 279 -7.98 -11.61 27.27
C PHE A 279 -8.30 -11.15 28.69
N LYS A 280 -9.42 -11.65 29.24
CA LYS A 280 -9.89 -11.30 30.59
C LYS A 280 -9.04 -11.96 31.68
N ASP A 281 -8.69 -13.22 31.47
CA ASP A 281 -8.08 -14.09 32.50
C ASP A 281 -6.56 -14.24 32.31
N TYR A 282 -5.99 -13.76 31.19
CA TYR A 282 -4.59 -13.91 30.83
C TYR A 282 -4.01 -12.55 30.42
N SER A 283 -2.90 -12.18 31.05
CA SER A 283 -2.27 -10.84 30.83
C SER A 283 -1.01 -10.90 29.98
N THR A 284 -0.36 -12.06 29.93
CA THR A 284 0.94 -12.24 29.30
C THR A 284 0.92 -13.37 28.25
N LEU A 285 1.82 -13.29 27.28
CA LEU A 285 2.04 -14.37 26.34
C LEU A 285 2.47 -15.68 27.02
N ALA A 286 3.26 -15.59 28.09
CA ALA A 286 3.72 -16.76 28.81
C ALA A 286 2.56 -17.51 29.48
N GLU A 287 1.61 -16.81 30.09
CA GLU A 287 0.39 -17.41 30.65
C GLU A 287 -0.45 -18.11 29.57
N LEU A 288 -0.60 -17.51 28.39
CA LEU A 288 -1.34 -18.12 27.29
C LEU A 288 -0.66 -19.40 26.78
N LEU A 289 0.67 -19.38 26.66
CA LEU A 289 1.44 -20.56 26.20
C LEU A 289 1.47 -21.70 27.22
N ALA A 290 1.24 -21.40 28.48
CA ALA A 290 1.18 -22.38 29.59
C ALA A 290 -0.18 -23.04 29.76
N ILE A 291 -1.19 -22.70 28.95
CA ILE A 291 -2.52 -23.29 29.02
C ILE A 291 -2.47 -24.73 28.55
N GLU A 292 -2.93 -25.64 29.43
CA GLU A 292 -3.06 -27.06 29.15
C GLU A 292 -4.55 -27.45 29.21
N PRO A 293 -5.23 -27.54 28.04
CA PRO A 293 -6.63 -27.94 28.00
C PRO A 293 -6.78 -29.44 28.27
N ALA A 294 -7.97 -29.86 28.72
CA ALA A 294 -8.33 -31.27 28.86
C ALA A 294 -8.41 -31.96 27.49
N ASP A 295 -8.18 -33.26 27.46
CA ASP A 295 -8.24 -34.07 26.26
C ASP A 295 -9.67 -34.06 25.65
N GLY A 296 -9.79 -33.83 24.36
CA GLY A 296 -11.06 -33.82 23.65
C GLY A 296 -11.93 -32.58 23.88
N GLU A 297 -11.46 -31.62 24.66
CA GLU A 297 -12.19 -30.39 24.97
C GLU A 297 -11.50 -29.17 24.38
N MET A 298 -12.30 -28.13 24.07
CA MET A 298 -11.80 -26.82 23.73
C MET A 298 -12.04 -25.83 24.87
N LEU A 299 -10.97 -25.34 25.46
CA LEU A 299 -11.02 -24.28 26.47
C LEU A 299 -11.23 -22.93 25.78
N LEU A 300 -12.40 -22.34 25.96
CA LEU A 300 -12.69 -21.02 25.40
C LEU A 300 -12.13 -19.92 26.30
N LEU A 301 -11.40 -18.98 25.70
CA LEU A 301 -10.83 -17.84 26.41
C LEU A 301 -11.78 -16.64 26.33
N ARG A 302 -11.99 -15.97 27.44
CA ARG A 302 -12.90 -14.84 27.56
C ARG A 302 -12.22 -13.54 27.18
N TRP A 303 -12.94 -12.69 26.45
CA TRP A 303 -12.52 -11.32 26.17
C TRP A 303 -12.80 -10.42 27.39
N LYS A 304 -12.04 -9.33 27.53
CA LYS A 304 -12.42 -8.22 28.41
C LYS A 304 -13.70 -7.55 27.88
N ASP A 305 -14.52 -7.05 28.79
CA ASP A 305 -15.84 -6.50 28.44
C ASP A 305 -15.70 -5.19 27.61
N ASP A 306 -14.68 -4.38 27.86
CA ASP A 306 -14.40 -3.11 27.20
C ASP A 306 -13.87 -3.26 25.75
N ILE A 307 -13.43 -4.48 25.37
CA ILE A 307 -12.91 -4.72 24.02
C ILE A 307 -13.94 -5.30 23.06
N LEU A 308 -15.07 -5.84 23.56
CA LEU A 308 -16.07 -6.55 22.76
C LEU A 308 -16.59 -5.74 21.59
N ASP A 309 -16.83 -4.43 21.78
CA ASP A 309 -17.30 -3.50 20.76
C ASP A 309 -16.16 -2.77 20.02
N GLN A 310 -14.94 -3.26 20.13
CA GLN A 310 -13.82 -2.77 19.32
C GLN A 310 -13.60 -3.63 18.09
N PRO A 311 -13.18 -3.04 16.96
CA PRO A 311 -12.86 -3.81 15.76
C PRO A 311 -11.55 -4.58 15.96
N LEU A 312 -11.49 -5.82 15.43
CA LEU A 312 -10.26 -6.61 15.41
C LEU A 312 -9.21 -5.96 14.52
N PHE A 313 -9.59 -5.50 13.34
CA PHE A 313 -8.72 -4.81 12.38
C PHE A 313 -8.94 -3.30 12.46
N LYS A 314 -8.10 -2.62 13.22
CA LYS A 314 -8.18 -1.18 13.48
C LYS A 314 -7.49 -0.39 12.38
N SER A 315 -8.08 0.74 11.99
CA SER A 315 -7.39 1.70 11.12
C SER A 315 -6.29 2.44 11.90
N THR A 316 -5.26 2.83 11.19
CA THR A 316 -4.11 3.56 11.74
C THR A 316 -4.06 4.98 11.18
N SER A 317 -3.58 5.92 11.99
CA SER A 317 -3.31 7.31 11.60
C SER A 317 -1.91 7.69 12.06
N SER A 318 -1.38 8.81 11.54
CA SER A 318 -0.05 9.31 11.91
C SER A 318 0.16 9.50 13.42
N LYS A 319 -0.92 9.70 14.17
CA LYS A 319 -0.83 9.95 15.62
C LYS A 319 -0.99 8.68 16.45
N ARG A 320 -1.89 7.77 16.05
CA ARG A 320 -2.21 6.54 16.82
C ARG A 320 -3.01 5.54 15.98
N THR A 321 -3.04 4.31 16.43
CA THR A 321 -4.08 3.35 16.03
C THR A 321 -5.44 3.91 16.47
N THR A 322 -6.38 4.01 15.54
CA THR A 322 -7.70 4.57 15.82
C THR A 322 -8.61 3.51 16.45
N GLY A 323 -9.64 3.93 17.18
CA GLY A 323 -10.71 3.01 17.62
C GLY A 323 -11.67 2.60 16.49
N LYS A 324 -11.45 3.07 15.24
CA LYS A 324 -12.31 2.79 14.10
C LYS A 324 -11.82 1.56 13.34
N ILE A 325 -12.77 0.87 12.70
CA ILE A 325 -12.45 -0.24 11.82
C ILE A 325 -11.67 0.22 10.59
N GLU A 326 -10.77 -0.64 10.08
CA GLU A 326 -10.07 -0.40 8.82
C GLU A 326 -11.03 -0.38 7.63
N THR A 327 -10.73 0.42 6.62
CA THR A 327 -11.55 0.56 5.42
C THR A 327 -11.01 -0.26 4.24
N ALA A 328 -11.92 -0.88 3.50
CA ALA A 328 -11.57 -1.64 2.29
C ALA A 328 -10.86 -0.78 1.22
N ASN A 329 -11.08 0.53 1.23
CA ASN A 329 -10.41 1.44 0.29
C ASN A 329 -8.95 1.65 0.69
N ALA A 330 -8.64 1.93 1.96
CA ALA A 330 -7.28 2.15 2.42
C ALA A 330 -6.46 0.85 2.33
N PHE A 331 -6.99 -0.26 2.86
CA PHE A 331 -6.36 -1.57 2.75
C PHE A 331 -6.12 -1.98 1.28
N GLY A 332 -7.14 -1.89 0.41
CA GLY A 332 -7.02 -2.27 -1.00
C GLY A 332 -6.04 -1.39 -1.78
N ARG A 333 -5.88 -0.12 -1.40
CA ARG A 333 -4.88 0.77 -1.97
C ARG A 333 -3.46 0.33 -1.56
N ARG A 334 -3.23 0.04 -0.26
CA ARG A 334 -1.93 -0.46 0.23
C ARG A 334 -1.57 -1.81 -0.41
N LEU A 335 -2.52 -2.73 -0.51
CA LEU A 335 -2.30 -4.04 -1.15
C LEU A 335 -1.92 -3.90 -2.64
N ARG A 336 -2.61 -3.03 -3.39
CA ARG A 336 -2.25 -2.77 -4.80
C ARG A 336 -0.87 -2.13 -4.93
N ALA A 337 -0.57 -1.14 -4.10
CA ALA A 337 0.74 -0.51 -4.08
C ALA A 337 1.86 -1.51 -3.72
N LEU A 338 1.62 -2.40 -2.76
CA LEU A 338 2.53 -3.51 -2.44
C LEU A 338 2.72 -4.43 -3.66
N GLY A 339 1.65 -4.77 -4.37
CA GLY A 339 1.71 -5.59 -5.58
C GLY A 339 2.57 -4.96 -6.68
N PHE A 340 2.43 -3.66 -6.92
CA PHE A 340 3.32 -2.94 -7.87
C PHE A 340 4.78 -3.05 -7.47
N ARG A 341 5.12 -2.82 -6.19
CA ARG A 341 6.50 -2.94 -5.69
C ARG A 341 7.03 -4.38 -5.73
N THR A 342 6.13 -5.35 -5.74
CA THR A 342 6.48 -6.78 -5.90
C THR A 342 6.79 -7.16 -7.36
N GLY A 343 6.55 -6.26 -8.32
CA GLY A 343 6.79 -6.48 -9.75
C GLY A 343 5.58 -6.95 -10.54
N TYR A 344 4.36 -6.73 -10.04
CA TYR A 344 3.13 -7.01 -10.79
C TYR A 344 2.72 -5.79 -11.62
N ILE A 345 2.66 -5.91 -12.94
CA ILE A 345 2.10 -4.88 -13.83
C ILE A 345 0.63 -4.65 -13.50
N ARG A 346 -0.10 -5.74 -13.22
CA ARG A 346 -1.48 -5.73 -12.73
C ARG A 346 -1.51 -6.34 -11.33
N PRO A 347 -1.43 -5.53 -10.27
CA PRO A 347 -1.34 -6.04 -8.91
C PRO A 347 -2.48 -6.98 -8.56
N PRO A 348 -2.23 -8.01 -7.75
CA PRO A 348 -3.28 -8.87 -7.23
C PRO A 348 -4.22 -8.08 -6.31
N THR A 349 -5.47 -8.49 -6.32
CA THR A 349 -6.53 -7.96 -5.46
C THR A 349 -7.04 -9.05 -4.53
N VAL A 350 -7.77 -8.66 -3.50
CA VAL A 350 -8.46 -9.61 -2.61
C VAL A 350 -9.37 -10.58 -3.38
N HIS A 351 -9.96 -10.11 -4.49
CA HIS A 351 -10.81 -10.98 -5.33
C HIS A 351 -10.04 -12.09 -6.03
N ASP A 352 -8.79 -11.86 -6.36
CA ASP A 352 -7.95 -12.86 -7.03
C ASP A 352 -7.58 -13.99 -6.03
N PHE A 353 -7.29 -13.64 -4.77
CA PHE A 353 -7.08 -14.61 -3.68
C PHE A 353 -8.36 -15.35 -3.30
N ARG A 354 -9.51 -14.63 -3.26
CA ARG A 354 -10.80 -15.28 -3.06
C ARG A 354 -11.13 -16.29 -4.17
N ALA A 355 -10.81 -15.98 -5.43
CA ALA A 355 -11.03 -16.90 -6.53
C ALA A 355 -10.23 -18.19 -6.35
N GLU A 356 -8.96 -18.08 -5.98
CA GLU A 356 -8.09 -19.21 -5.68
C GLU A 356 -8.59 -20.03 -4.49
N GLY A 357 -8.96 -19.37 -3.38
CA GLY A 357 -9.51 -20.05 -2.21
C GLY A 357 -10.78 -20.82 -2.53
N LEU A 358 -11.73 -20.22 -3.28
CA LEU A 358 -12.95 -20.91 -3.67
C LEU A 358 -12.72 -22.05 -4.67
N TYR A 359 -11.72 -21.96 -5.53
CA TYR A 359 -11.30 -23.05 -6.40
C TYR A 359 -10.85 -24.27 -5.60
N TRP A 360 -10.02 -24.08 -4.57
CA TRP A 360 -9.59 -25.20 -3.71
C TRP A 360 -10.71 -25.77 -2.86
N ILE A 361 -11.61 -24.92 -2.35
CA ILE A 361 -12.81 -25.38 -1.62
C ILE A 361 -13.72 -26.19 -2.53
N ASP A 362 -13.90 -25.77 -3.79
CA ASP A 362 -14.71 -26.53 -4.77
C ASP A 362 -14.12 -27.92 -5.08
N LYS A 363 -12.78 -28.02 -5.12
CA LYS A 363 -12.09 -29.31 -5.34
C LYS A 363 -12.19 -30.28 -4.15
N LEU A 364 -12.19 -29.76 -2.93
CA LEU A 364 -12.02 -30.57 -1.72
C LEU A 364 -13.32 -30.84 -0.97
N TYR A 365 -14.38 -30.03 -1.23
CA TYR A 365 -15.62 -30.07 -0.47
C TYR A 365 -16.85 -30.09 -1.36
N SER A 366 -17.99 -30.47 -0.76
CA SER A 366 -19.26 -30.46 -1.48
C SER A 366 -19.70 -29.05 -1.90
N VAL A 367 -20.57 -28.95 -2.90
CA VAL A 367 -21.18 -27.70 -3.36
C VAL A 367 -21.88 -26.97 -2.20
N ALA A 368 -22.55 -27.68 -1.30
CA ALA A 368 -23.22 -27.09 -0.14
C ALA A 368 -22.23 -26.43 0.81
N GLN A 369 -21.12 -27.11 1.12
CA GLN A 369 -20.04 -26.59 1.97
C GLN A 369 -19.37 -25.39 1.30
N ARG A 370 -19.06 -25.47 -0.01
CA ARG A 370 -18.54 -24.32 -0.77
C ARG A 370 -19.47 -23.11 -0.71
N MET A 371 -20.78 -23.31 -0.91
CA MET A 371 -21.76 -22.22 -0.85
C MET A 371 -21.80 -21.57 0.54
N LYS A 372 -21.80 -22.38 1.61
CA LYS A 372 -21.75 -21.89 3.00
C LYS A 372 -20.45 -21.13 3.24
N HIS A 373 -19.31 -21.74 2.88
CA HIS A 373 -17.97 -21.12 2.99
C HIS A 373 -17.89 -19.80 2.22
N ALA A 374 -18.40 -19.74 1.01
CA ALA A 374 -18.38 -18.53 0.17
C ALA A 374 -19.40 -17.46 0.59
N GLY A 375 -20.38 -17.79 1.43
CA GLY A 375 -21.54 -16.94 1.73
C GLY A 375 -22.36 -16.67 0.47
N GLN A 376 -22.59 -17.71 -0.37
CA GLN A 376 -23.35 -17.62 -1.62
C GLN A 376 -24.73 -18.27 -1.43
N ARG A 377 -25.76 -17.66 -2.05
CA ARG A 377 -27.14 -18.20 -2.06
C ARG A 377 -27.47 -18.95 -3.34
N ASP A 378 -26.80 -18.60 -4.44
CA ASP A 378 -27.01 -19.17 -5.78
C ASP A 378 -25.78 -20.02 -6.14
N PRO A 379 -25.93 -21.32 -6.43
CA PRO A 379 -24.85 -22.21 -6.83
C PRO A 379 -24.18 -21.76 -8.14
N ASN A 380 -24.91 -21.12 -9.05
CA ASN A 380 -24.36 -20.59 -10.31
C ASN A 380 -23.38 -19.42 -10.11
N THR A 381 -23.38 -18.79 -8.94
CA THR A 381 -22.45 -17.69 -8.64
C THR A 381 -20.99 -18.12 -8.80
N PHE A 382 -20.64 -19.35 -8.42
CA PHE A 382 -19.29 -19.87 -8.58
C PHE A 382 -18.94 -20.03 -10.06
N ASN A 383 -19.77 -20.74 -10.82
CA ASN A 383 -19.53 -21.01 -12.24
C ASN A 383 -19.41 -19.71 -13.05
N ASN A 384 -20.28 -18.73 -12.78
CA ASN A 384 -20.31 -17.46 -13.49
C ASN A 384 -19.17 -16.50 -13.15
N HIS A 385 -18.56 -16.60 -11.94
CA HIS A 385 -17.67 -15.57 -11.43
C HIS A 385 -16.34 -16.07 -10.83
N TYR A 386 -16.20 -17.35 -10.52
CA TYR A 386 -15.01 -17.86 -9.82
C TYR A 386 -14.39 -19.10 -10.45
N GLN A 387 -15.08 -19.80 -11.31
CA GLN A 387 -14.54 -20.96 -12.01
C GLN A 387 -13.45 -20.50 -12.98
N PRO A 388 -12.26 -21.15 -13.01
CA PRO A 388 -11.23 -20.89 -14.01
C PRO A 388 -11.67 -21.38 -15.39
N ASN A 389 -11.18 -20.75 -16.46
CA ASN A 389 -11.37 -21.24 -17.82
C ASN A 389 -10.58 -22.54 -18.09
N ASN A 390 -9.49 -22.77 -17.34
CA ASN A 390 -8.76 -24.03 -17.34
C ASN A 390 -9.65 -25.12 -16.73
N SER A 391 -9.77 -26.26 -17.41
CA SER A 391 -10.61 -27.39 -16.95
C SER A 391 -10.17 -27.95 -15.59
N GLY A 392 -8.89 -27.75 -15.21
CA GLY A 392 -8.30 -28.31 -14.00
C GLY A 392 -8.12 -29.82 -14.04
N THR A 393 -8.28 -30.44 -15.22
CA THR A 393 -8.15 -31.88 -15.46
C THR A 393 -6.92 -32.19 -16.28
N ASP A 394 -6.27 -33.31 -16.00
CA ASP A 394 -5.19 -33.85 -16.81
C ASP A 394 -5.78 -34.84 -17.83
N GLY A 395 -6.23 -34.31 -18.98
CA GLY A 395 -6.76 -35.12 -20.06
C GLY A 395 -5.70 -36.03 -20.70
N GLN A 396 -4.44 -35.59 -20.74
CA GLN A 396 -3.35 -36.38 -21.31
C GLN A 396 -3.03 -37.60 -20.44
N GLY A 397 -2.81 -37.41 -19.15
CA GLY A 397 -2.56 -38.53 -18.23
C GLY A 397 -3.72 -39.50 -18.17
N SER A 398 -4.94 -38.97 -18.11
CA SER A 398 -6.16 -39.79 -18.10
C SER A 398 -6.34 -40.63 -19.38
N TYR A 399 -6.09 -40.05 -20.56
CA TYR A 399 -6.25 -40.75 -21.84
C TYR A 399 -5.19 -41.84 -22.04
N PHE A 400 -3.95 -41.60 -21.66
CA PHE A 400 -2.85 -42.54 -21.84
C PHE A 400 -2.59 -43.48 -20.64
N GLY A 401 -3.42 -43.36 -19.58
CA GLY A 401 -3.30 -44.19 -18.39
C GLY A 401 -2.06 -43.92 -17.53
N HIS A 402 -1.55 -42.69 -17.58
CA HIS A 402 -0.46 -42.23 -16.73
C HIS A 402 -0.98 -41.58 -15.42
N ASP A 403 -0.07 -41.40 -14.46
CA ASP A 403 -0.39 -40.67 -13.22
C ASP A 403 -0.83 -39.23 -13.50
N VAL A 404 -1.90 -38.81 -12.85
CA VAL A 404 -2.47 -37.48 -13.03
C VAL A 404 -1.53 -36.37 -12.52
N ARG A 405 -1.16 -35.45 -13.39
CA ARG A 405 -0.27 -34.33 -13.12
C ARG A 405 -1.03 -33.00 -12.97
N SER A 406 -1.79 -32.84 -11.89
CA SER A 406 -2.58 -31.64 -11.64
C SER A 406 -1.72 -30.36 -11.49
N VAL A 407 -0.45 -30.49 -11.10
CA VAL A 407 0.49 -29.39 -10.91
C VAL A 407 0.64 -28.49 -12.15
N VAL A 408 0.57 -29.09 -13.37
CA VAL A 408 0.70 -28.33 -14.63
C VAL A 408 -0.46 -27.34 -14.79
N ASN A 409 -1.68 -27.77 -14.49
CA ASN A 409 -2.87 -26.91 -14.52
C ASN A 409 -2.80 -25.80 -13.46
N ASP A 410 -2.27 -26.10 -12.27
CA ASP A 410 -2.09 -25.14 -11.19
C ASP A 410 -1.05 -24.07 -11.56
N LEU A 411 0.04 -24.46 -12.26
CA LEU A 411 1.02 -23.53 -12.80
C LEU A 411 0.39 -22.59 -13.85
N PHE A 412 -0.37 -23.11 -14.82
CA PHE A 412 -1.07 -22.27 -15.80
C PHE A 412 -2.09 -21.33 -15.14
N ARG A 413 -2.77 -21.77 -14.09
CA ARG A 413 -3.65 -20.89 -13.31
C ARG A 413 -2.86 -19.78 -12.62
N GLY A 414 -1.67 -20.08 -12.11
CA GLY A 414 -0.75 -19.09 -11.54
C GLY A 414 -0.32 -18.01 -12.55
N LEU A 415 -0.15 -18.36 -13.83
CA LEU A 415 0.20 -17.39 -14.87
C LEU A 415 -0.87 -16.33 -15.16
N THR A 416 -2.08 -16.46 -14.61
CA THR A 416 -3.11 -15.40 -14.71
C THR A 416 -2.73 -14.10 -13.98
N LEU A 417 -1.73 -14.15 -13.11
CA LEU A 417 -1.09 -13.02 -12.46
C LEU A 417 0.39 -12.97 -12.85
N GLU A 418 0.67 -12.27 -13.93
CA GLU A 418 2.03 -12.10 -14.42
C GLU A 418 2.88 -11.27 -13.45
N ARG A 419 4.05 -11.77 -13.11
CA ARG A 419 5.03 -11.10 -12.28
C ARG A 419 6.37 -11.01 -13.00
N ASN A 420 6.92 -9.81 -13.08
CA ASN A 420 8.30 -9.57 -13.47
C ASN A 420 9.09 -9.05 -12.26
N PRO A 421 9.94 -9.87 -11.60
CA PRO A 421 10.73 -9.43 -10.45
C PRO A 421 11.70 -8.29 -10.78
N GLN A 422 12.07 -8.16 -12.07
CA GLN A 422 12.97 -7.13 -12.58
C GLN A 422 12.23 -5.94 -13.20
N LEU A 423 10.90 -5.85 -13.01
CA LEU A 423 10.11 -4.77 -13.56
C LEU A 423 10.62 -3.42 -13.07
N SER A 424 11.01 -2.57 -14.01
CA SER A 424 11.46 -1.21 -13.69
C SER A 424 10.36 -0.45 -12.93
N GLN A 425 10.74 0.19 -11.84
CA GLN A 425 9.86 1.02 -11.02
C GLN A 425 9.98 2.51 -11.36
N SER A 426 10.91 2.85 -12.28
CA SER A 426 11.12 4.20 -12.80
C SER A 426 11.26 4.17 -14.32
N LEU A 427 10.98 5.32 -14.96
CA LEU A 427 11.23 5.51 -16.38
C LEU A 427 12.75 5.61 -16.64
N PRO A 428 13.26 5.08 -17.77
CA PRO A 428 14.63 5.31 -18.18
C PRO A 428 14.87 6.78 -18.53
N ALA A 429 16.14 7.21 -18.55
CA ALA A 429 16.53 8.61 -18.71
C ALA A 429 15.88 9.25 -19.94
N GLU A 430 15.93 8.57 -21.08
CA GLU A 430 15.37 9.08 -22.35
C GLU A 430 13.85 9.32 -22.27
N LYS A 431 13.15 8.44 -21.59
CA LYS A 431 11.69 8.56 -21.38
C LYS A 431 11.35 9.66 -20.37
N GLN A 432 12.18 9.88 -19.35
CA GLN A 432 12.01 10.98 -18.43
C GLN A 432 12.24 12.33 -19.11
N GLU A 433 13.25 12.43 -19.98
CA GLU A 433 13.54 13.63 -20.77
C GLU A 433 12.40 13.91 -21.75
N ALA A 434 11.96 12.90 -22.51
CA ALA A 434 10.82 13.03 -23.42
C ALA A 434 9.54 13.47 -22.72
N LEU A 435 9.27 12.96 -21.53
CA LEU A 435 8.10 13.37 -20.74
C LEU A 435 8.18 14.82 -20.28
N ARG A 436 9.38 15.36 -20.00
CA ARG A 436 9.56 16.76 -19.62
C ARG A 436 9.33 17.74 -20.77
N THR A 437 9.58 17.30 -22.00
CA THR A 437 9.30 18.08 -23.22
C THR A 437 7.85 17.93 -23.70
N ASP A 438 7.08 17.04 -23.09
CA ASP A 438 5.65 16.89 -23.37
C ASP A 438 4.88 18.16 -22.99
N PRO A 439 4.07 18.75 -23.91
CA PRO A 439 3.38 20.01 -23.66
C PRO A 439 2.45 19.98 -22.43
N GLU A 440 1.74 18.86 -22.18
CA GLU A 440 0.85 18.72 -21.04
C GLU A 440 1.64 18.71 -19.72
N PHE A 441 2.78 18.02 -19.70
CA PHE A 441 3.65 17.96 -18.52
C PHE A 441 4.34 19.30 -18.27
N ALA A 442 4.86 19.97 -19.30
CA ALA A 442 5.52 21.27 -19.22
C ALA A 442 4.56 22.35 -18.67
N ALA A 443 3.32 22.40 -19.18
CA ALA A 443 2.30 23.32 -18.69
C ALA A 443 1.97 23.14 -17.19
N ILE A 444 1.93 21.88 -16.71
CA ILE A 444 1.73 21.59 -15.29
C ILE A 444 2.92 22.06 -14.45
N GLU A 445 4.16 21.89 -14.93
CA GLU A 445 5.36 22.36 -14.22
C GLU A 445 5.42 23.88 -14.15
N GLU A 446 5.08 24.56 -15.24
CA GLU A 446 5.01 26.02 -15.29
C GLU A 446 3.97 26.58 -14.31
N GLU A 447 2.76 26.03 -14.31
CA GLU A 447 1.71 26.44 -13.35
C GLU A 447 2.13 26.16 -11.90
N LEU A 448 2.78 25.03 -11.63
CA LEU A 448 3.32 24.71 -10.30
C LEU A 448 4.41 25.71 -9.87
N ALA A 449 5.25 26.17 -10.81
CA ALA A 449 6.29 27.19 -10.53
C ALA A 449 5.67 28.54 -10.16
N VAL A 450 4.63 28.98 -10.87
CA VAL A 450 3.87 30.22 -10.55
C VAL A 450 3.21 30.15 -9.18
N LEU A 451 2.71 28.99 -8.79
CA LEU A 451 2.04 28.78 -7.50
C LEU A 451 3.03 28.51 -6.34
N LEU A 452 4.34 28.48 -6.62
CA LEU A 452 5.35 28.22 -5.60
C LEU A 452 5.41 29.40 -4.63
N GLY A 453 5.33 29.12 -3.31
CA GLY A 453 5.35 30.13 -2.26
C GLY A 453 3.97 30.70 -1.89
N GLN A 454 2.95 30.54 -2.70
CA GLN A 454 1.59 30.98 -2.34
C GLN A 454 0.99 30.06 -1.27
N ARG A 455 0.42 30.64 -0.20
CA ARG A 455 -0.07 29.90 0.99
C ARG A 455 -1.58 29.91 1.15
N ASP A 456 -2.29 30.61 0.28
CA ASP A 456 -3.75 30.67 0.32
C ASP A 456 -4.41 29.31 0.06
N PRO A 457 -5.62 29.06 0.56
CA PRO A 457 -6.30 27.77 0.43
C PRO A 457 -6.55 27.35 -1.03
N ALA A 458 -6.85 28.30 -1.92
CA ALA A 458 -7.14 28.02 -3.32
C ALA A 458 -5.88 27.57 -4.07
N SER A 459 -4.77 28.30 -3.93
CA SER A 459 -3.46 27.93 -4.50
C SER A 459 -2.95 26.60 -3.95
N THR A 460 -3.19 26.33 -2.66
CA THR A 460 -2.85 25.03 -2.06
C THR A 460 -3.67 23.89 -2.64
N ALA A 461 -4.98 24.08 -2.84
CA ALA A 461 -5.86 23.10 -3.47
C ALA A 461 -5.47 22.87 -4.96
N ARG A 462 -5.18 23.94 -5.69
CA ARG A 462 -4.76 23.85 -7.09
C ARG A 462 -3.44 23.12 -7.25
N ARG A 463 -2.42 23.43 -6.43
CA ARG A 463 -1.14 22.66 -6.42
C ARG A 463 -1.37 21.18 -6.15
N LYS A 464 -2.26 20.83 -5.21
CA LYS A 464 -2.58 19.42 -4.94
C LYS A 464 -3.16 18.72 -6.16
N THR A 465 -4.02 19.39 -6.91
CA THR A 465 -4.60 18.87 -8.16
C THR A 465 -3.53 18.69 -9.23
N LEU A 466 -2.67 19.70 -9.46
CA LEU A 466 -1.58 19.66 -10.44
C LEU A 466 -0.58 18.54 -10.11
N TYR A 467 -0.19 18.36 -8.85
CA TYR A 467 0.65 17.23 -8.45
C TYR A 467 -0.02 15.87 -8.69
N ALA A 468 -1.34 15.77 -8.55
CA ALA A 468 -2.07 14.55 -8.86
C ALA A 468 -2.11 14.29 -10.38
N GLN A 469 -2.31 15.32 -11.20
CA GLN A 469 -2.24 15.23 -12.67
C GLN A 469 -0.85 14.84 -13.15
N LYS A 470 0.20 15.51 -12.65
CA LYS A 470 1.60 15.18 -12.95
C LYS A 470 1.92 13.71 -12.64
N ARG A 471 1.51 13.22 -11.46
CA ARG A 471 1.66 11.81 -11.11
C ARG A 471 0.95 10.88 -12.08
N SER A 472 -0.27 11.22 -12.46
CA SER A 472 -1.04 10.40 -13.41
C SER A 472 -0.35 10.26 -14.76
N LEU A 473 0.30 11.35 -15.25
CA LEU A 473 1.08 11.33 -16.50
C LEU A 473 2.30 10.40 -16.37
N VAL A 474 3.08 10.55 -15.29
CA VAL A 474 4.24 9.68 -15.04
C VAL A 474 3.84 8.21 -14.91
N ASP A 475 2.77 7.93 -14.16
CA ASP A 475 2.24 6.56 -14.00
C ASP A 475 1.78 5.98 -15.34
N ARG A 476 1.14 6.79 -16.20
CA ARG A 476 0.69 6.38 -17.52
C ARG A 476 1.88 5.98 -18.41
N GLU A 477 2.90 6.81 -18.46
CA GLU A 477 4.10 6.54 -19.25
C GLU A 477 4.93 5.37 -18.68
N LEU A 478 5.04 5.26 -17.36
CA LEU A 478 5.69 4.11 -16.73
C LEU A 478 4.98 2.79 -17.07
N ARG A 479 3.65 2.77 -17.04
CA ARG A 479 2.89 1.55 -17.42
C ARG A 479 3.05 1.20 -18.90
N LYS A 480 3.08 2.20 -19.79
CA LYS A 480 3.38 1.97 -21.21
C LYS A 480 4.77 1.34 -21.35
N TRP A 481 5.76 1.92 -20.69
CA TRP A 481 7.13 1.41 -20.68
C TRP A 481 7.24 0.00 -20.12
N GLN A 482 6.61 -0.27 -18.99
CA GLN A 482 6.59 -1.59 -18.36
C GLN A 482 6.00 -2.68 -19.28
N LYS A 483 5.00 -2.35 -20.10
CA LYS A 483 4.41 -3.28 -21.08
C LYS A 483 5.38 -3.67 -22.21
N THR A 484 6.37 -2.83 -22.50
CA THR A 484 7.38 -3.11 -23.54
C THR A 484 8.57 -3.90 -23.01
N GLN A 485 8.68 -4.07 -21.69
CA GLN A 485 9.80 -4.78 -21.11
C GLN A 485 9.72 -6.28 -21.37
N PRO A 486 10.82 -6.92 -21.77
CA PRO A 486 10.83 -8.36 -21.99
C PRO A 486 10.61 -9.10 -20.65
N ASN A 487 9.67 -10.02 -20.65
CA ASN A 487 9.41 -10.89 -19.50
C ASN A 487 10.30 -12.15 -19.58
N ARG A 488 11.61 -11.97 -19.75
CA ARG A 488 12.58 -13.09 -19.82
C ARG A 488 13.37 -13.13 -18.52
N PRO A 489 13.41 -14.27 -17.81
CA PRO A 489 14.42 -14.47 -16.77
C PRO A 489 15.80 -14.38 -17.42
N ASN A 490 16.71 -13.68 -16.76
CA ASN A 490 18.08 -13.53 -17.26
C ASN A 490 18.76 -14.93 -17.27
N PRO A 491 19.18 -15.48 -18.42
CA PRO A 491 19.64 -16.87 -18.51
C PRO A 491 20.98 -17.09 -17.79
N THR A 492 21.71 -16.06 -17.42
CA THR A 492 23.05 -16.17 -16.86
C THR A 492 23.11 -16.23 -15.33
N GLY A 493 21.96 -16.16 -14.63
CA GLY A 493 21.98 -16.21 -13.15
C GLY A 493 22.78 -15.09 -12.46
N GLU A 494 23.51 -14.30 -13.21
CA GLU A 494 24.10 -13.07 -12.72
C GLU A 494 23.00 -12.02 -12.59
N ASP A 495 22.86 -11.46 -11.42
CA ASP A 495 22.02 -10.32 -11.11
C ASP A 495 22.50 -9.06 -11.88
N SER A 496 22.50 -9.13 -13.22
CA SER A 496 22.61 -7.97 -14.09
C SER A 496 21.27 -7.23 -14.21
N ALA A 497 20.35 -7.50 -13.29
CA ALA A 497 19.22 -6.64 -13.06
C ALA A 497 19.75 -5.24 -12.78
N MET A 498 19.39 -4.27 -13.63
CA MET A 498 19.45 -2.87 -13.24
C MET A 498 19.05 -2.81 -11.78
N PRO A 499 19.89 -2.33 -10.88
CA PRO A 499 19.58 -2.35 -9.47
C PRO A 499 18.24 -1.63 -9.31
N CYS A 500 17.25 -2.29 -8.73
CA CYS A 500 16.04 -1.62 -8.34
C CYS A 500 16.40 -0.75 -7.13
N TYR A 501 16.81 0.47 -7.38
CA TYR A 501 17.36 1.41 -6.38
C TYR A 501 16.43 1.59 -5.19
N HIS A 502 15.12 1.48 -5.42
CA HIS A 502 14.13 1.51 -4.36
C HIS A 502 14.23 0.33 -3.39
N ARG A 503 14.75 -0.84 -3.81
CA ARG A 503 14.94 -2.00 -2.92
C ARG A 503 15.98 -1.76 -1.84
N SER A 504 16.86 -0.80 -2.00
CA SER A 504 17.95 -0.57 -1.08
C SER A 504 17.57 0.27 0.14
N ILE A 505 16.42 0.95 0.17
CA ILE A 505 16.02 1.76 1.32
C ILE A 505 15.92 0.89 2.57
N PHE A 506 15.26 -0.27 2.49
CA PHE A 506 15.19 -1.18 3.64
C PHE A 506 16.59 -1.62 4.10
N ASN A 507 17.49 -1.95 3.19
CA ASN A 507 18.86 -2.33 3.53
C ASN A 507 19.64 -1.18 4.21
N ARG A 508 19.33 0.08 3.88
CA ARG A 508 19.92 1.27 4.51
C ARG A 508 19.35 1.58 5.90
N VAL A 509 18.15 1.11 6.22
CA VAL A 509 17.46 1.42 7.47
C VAL A 509 17.25 0.21 8.39
N ARG A 510 17.52 -1.01 7.90
CA ARG A 510 17.16 -2.27 8.58
C ARG A 510 17.67 -2.35 10.03
N PHE A 511 18.87 -1.84 10.31
CA PHE A 511 19.43 -1.83 11.66
C PHE A 511 18.77 -0.80 12.60
N LEU A 512 17.99 0.13 12.06
CA LEU A 512 17.13 1.02 12.86
C LEU A 512 15.81 0.35 13.27
N MET A 513 15.49 -0.80 12.68
CA MET A 513 14.24 -1.55 12.86
C MET A 513 14.56 -3.02 13.17
N PRO A 514 15.14 -3.34 14.33
CA PRO A 514 15.65 -4.68 14.61
C PRO A 514 14.55 -5.76 14.61
N GLU A 515 13.33 -5.45 15.05
CA GLU A 515 12.19 -6.37 15.01
C GLU A 515 11.84 -6.74 13.57
N ARG A 516 11.74 -5.74 12.71
CA ARG A 516 11.45 -5.96 11.29
C ARG A 516 12.60 -6.68 10.58
N ASP A 517 13.84 -6.41 10.96
CA ASP A 517 15.03 -7.07 10.38
C ASP A 517 15.04 -8.56 10.72
N ARG A 518 14.74 -8.92 11.97
CA ARG A 518 14.58 -10.32 12.37
C ARG A 518 13.40 -10.99 11.67
N LEU A 519 12.24 -10.33 11.59
CA LEU A 519 11.07 -10.84 10.88
C LEU A 519 11.34 -11.06 9.37
N ALA A 520 12.17 -10.24 8.75
CA ALA A 520 12.55 -10.41 7.33
C ALA A 520 13.23 -11.75 7.04
N SER A 521 13.90 -12.34 8.01
CA SER A 521 14.51 -13.68 7.90
C SER A 521 13.59 -14.76 8.45
N THR A 522 13.14 -14.62 9.70
CA THR A 522 12.43 -15.69 10.45
C THR A 522 11.07 -16.07 9.87
N LEU A 523 10.34 -15.11 9.29
CA LEU A 523 9.01 -15.38 8.73
C LEU A 523 8.98 -16.39 7.57
N PHE A 524 10.10 -16.57 6.89
CA PHE A 524 10.21 -17.47 5.73
C PHE A 524 10.82 -18.82 6.08
N GLU A 525 11.21 -19.01 7.34
CA GLU A 525 11.65 -20.30 7.85
C GLU A 525 10.44 -21.23 8.09
N THR A 526 10.65 -22.51 7.81
CA THR A 526 9.69 -23.56 8.12
C THR A 526 9.82 -23.90 9.60
N ALA A 527 8.90 -23.41 10.40
CA ALA A 527 8.89 -23.56 11.85
C ALA A 527 7.47 -23.52 12.40
N THR A 528 7.27 -24.08 13.58
CA THR A 528 6.01 -23.98 14.32
C THR A 528 5.97 -22.67 15.13
N LEU A 529 4.76 -22.19 15.44
CA LEU A 529 4.57 -20.99 16.27
C LEU A 529 5.26 -21.11 17.65
N ARG A 530 5.25 -22.31 18.23
CA ARG A 530 5.80 -22.59 19.58
C ARG A 530 7.30 -22.89 19.58
N SER A 531 7.95 -22.96 18.42
CA SER A 531 9.41 -23.06 18.31
C SER A 531 10.08 -21.76 18.77
N SER A 532 11.38 -21.82 19.06
CA SER A 532 12.17 -20.62 19.40
C SER A 532 12.09 -19.53 18.32
N THR A 533 12.15 -19.91 17.04
CA THR A 533 11.98 -19.02 15.89
C THR A 533 10.57 -18.42 15.84
N GLY A 534 9.53 -19.25 16.01
CA GLY A 534 8.14 -18.78 16.00
C GLY A 534 7.81 -17.84 17.17
N LEU A 535 8.29 -18.16 18.37
CA LEU A 535 8.12 -17.29 19.55
C LEU A 535 8.90 -15.98 19.42
N SER A 536 10.09 -16.00 18.80
CA SER A 536 10.82 -14.76 18.48
C SER A 536 10.05 -13.88 17.50
N ALA A 537 9.55 -14.47 16.41
CA ALA A 537 8.73 -13.75 15.43
C ALA A 537 7.45 -13.19 16.04
N LEU A 538 6.78 -13.95 16.93
CA LEU A 538 5.60 -13.47 17.64
C LEU A 538 5.90 -12.29 18.55
N LYS A 539 6.99 -12.33 19.33
CA LYS A 539 7.43 -11.23 20.19
C LYS A 539 7.75 -9.97 19.37
N ASP A 540 8.44 -10.14 18.24
CA ASP A 540 8.74 -9.03 17.35
C ASP A 540 7.46 -8.39 16.77
N MET A 541 6.46 -9.19 16.35
CA MET A 541 5.17 -8.65 15.91
C MET A 541 4.39 -7.96 17.03
N ILE A 542 4.44 -8.48 18.26
CA ILE A 542 3.83 -7.82 19.43
C ILE A 542 4.50 -6.46 19.64
N SER A 543 5.84 -6.40 19.64
CA SER A 543 6.58 -5.13 19.75
C SER A 543 6.19 -4.12 18.69
N LEU A 544 6.03 -4.54 17.42
CA LEU A 544 5.55 -3.67 16.34
C LEU A 544 4.11 -3.18 16.57
N CYS A 545 3.25 -3.99 17.21
CA CYS A 545 1.89 -3.57 17.54
C CYS A 545 1.85 -2.54 18.67
N GLU A 546 2.78 -2.61 19.61
CA GLU A 546 2.88 -1.72 20.77
C GLU A 546 3.67 -0.44 20.48
N ALA A 547 4.54 -0.46 19.46
CA ALA A 547 5.38 0.68 19.11
C ALA A 547 4.57 1.86 18.54
N ASP A 548 4.88 3.06 19.00
CA ASP A 548 4.31 4.31 18.46
C ASP A 548 5.02 4.82 17.21
N ALA A 549 6.31 4.46 17.05
CA ALA A 549 7.13 4.85 15.90
C ALA A 549 7.99 3.67 15.44
N GLU A 550 8.29 3.61 14.13
CA GLU A 550 9.16 2.56 13.59
C GLU A 550 10.62 2.70 14.07
N VAL A 551 11.04 3.94 14.34
CA VAL A 551 12.39 4.25 14.80
C VAL A 551 12.32 5.30 15.90
N GLU A 552 12.91 5.02 17.04
CA GLU A 552 13.03 5.98 18.15
C GLU A 552 14.43 6.56 18.21
N TYR A 553 15.44 5.75 17.98
CA TYR A 553 16.86 6.14 18.05
C TYR A 553 17.72 5.25 17.14
N ARG A 554 18.94 5.69 16.87
CA ARG A 554 19.95 4.90 16.18
C ARG A 554 20.65 3.95 17.16
N PRO A 555 20.80 2.65 16.88
CA PRO A 555 21.57 1.72 17.72
C PRO A 555 22.99 2.24 17.99
N GLY A 556 23.44 2.20 19.22
CA GLY A 556 24.71 2.77 19.66
C GLY A 556 24.65 4.29 19.98
N LEU A 557 23.50 4.94 19.73
CA LEU A 557 23.23 6.33 20.05
C LEU A 557 21.98 6.47 20.93
N GLU A 558 21.74 5.51 21.82
CA GLU A 558 20.61 5.51 22.74
C GLU A 558 20.73 6.67 23.76
N PRO A 559 19.61 7.31 24.15
CA PRO A 559 19.61 8.44 25.08
C PRO A 559 20.31 8.20 26.40
N GLN A 560 20.24 6.96 26.92
CA GLN A 560 20.91 6.56 28.17
C GLN A 560 22.44 6.52 28.06
N LYS A 561 23.00 6.53 26.87
CA LYS A 561 24.45 6.55 26.62
C LYS A 561 25.04 7.95 26.52
N CYS A 562 24.22 9.01 26.63
CA CYS A 562 24.72 10.38 26.70
C CYS A 562 25.49 10.62 27.99
N GLN A 563 26.71 11.08 27.87
CA GLN A 563 27.62 11.37 28.99
C GLN A 563 27.49 12.81 29.51
N CYS A 564 26.50 13.57 29.07
CA CYS A 564 26.27 14.93 29.52
C CYS A 564 25.75 14.99 30.97
N ASP A 565 26.18 16.04 31.72
CA ASP A 565 25.70 16.29 33.07
C ASP A 565 24.18 16.43 33.15
N GLU A 566 23.59 16.11 34.32
CA GLU A 566 22.13 16.15 34.58
C GLU A 566 21.49 17.52 34.30
N SER A 567 22.26 18.61 34.26
CA SER A 567 21.78 19.95 33.91
C SER A 567 21.11 20.00 32.52
N HIS A 568 21.57 19.20 31.54
CA HIS A 568 20.96 19.09 30.21
C HIS A 568 19.70 18.20 30.21
N ARG A 569 19.59 17.22 31.13
CA ARG A 569 18.41 16.42 31.31
C ARG A 569 17.24 17.20 31.92
N ARG A 570 17.49 18.20 32.76
CA ARG A 570 16.44 19.02 33.44
C ARG A 570 15.79 20.05 32.50
N ARG A 571 16.46 20.55 31.48
CA ARG A 571 15.85 21.44 30.46
C ARG A 571 14.74 20.76 29.63
N ARG A 572 14.64 19.42 29.64
CA ARG A 572 13.62 18.64 28.94
C ARG A 572 12.29 18.53 29.70
N LYS A 573 12.23 18.87 30.98
CA LYS A 573 11.00 18.78 31.80
C LYS A 573 10.42 20.15 32.12
N SER A 574 10.08 20.94 31.08
CA SER A 574 9.16 22.06 31.26
C SER A 574 7.73 21.51 31.18
N PRO A 575 6.95 21.59 32.30
CA PRO A 575 5.55 21.16 32.29
C PRO A 575 4.75 22.18 31.49
N GLY A 576 4.30 21.82 30.30
CA GLY A 576 3.45 22.68 29.49
C GLY A 576 3.67 22.59 27.98
N ALA A 577 4.66 21.87 27.50
CA ALA A 577 4.83 21.65 26.04
C ALA A 577 3.86 20.56 25.57
N ILE A 578 2.83 21.01 24.91
CA ILE A 578 1.78 20.21 24.27
C ILE A 578 2.38 19.15 23.35
N GLN A 579 1.84 17.95 23.40
CA GLN A 579 2.12 16.70 22.73
C GLN A 579 2.35 16.71 21.18
N SER A 580 2.49 17.89 20.56
CA SER A 580 2.77 18.07 19.13
C SER A 580 4.24 17.95 18.72
N SER A 581 5.16 17.71 19.68
CA SER A 581 6.61 17.78 19.43
C SER A 581 7.35 16.44 19.50
N LEU A 582 6.67 15.29 19.64
CA LEU A 582 7.35 13.99 19.77
C LEU A 582 8.25 13.66 18.55
N ASN A 583 7.83 13.99 17.34
CA ASN A 583 8.65 13.80 16.14
C ASN A 583 9.81 14.80 15.99
N GLN A 584 9.77 15.97 16.67
CA GLN A 584 10.88 16.92 16.67
C GLN A 584 11.92 16.62 17.76
N GLN A 585 11.52 15.97 18.85
CA GLN A 585 12.44 15.61 19.92
C GLN A 585 13.44 14.51 19.52
N SER A 586 13.03 13.52 18.71
CA SER A 586 13.88 12.43 18.26
C SER A 586 15.01 12.89 17.32
N THR A 587 14.77 13.91 16.47
CA THR A 587 15.78 14.44 15.54
C THR A 587 16.93 15.18 16.24
N HIS A 588 16.65 15.80 17.39
CA HIS A 588 17.68 16.46 18.18
C HIS A 588 18.48 15.49 19.06
N ASP A 589 17.85 14.38 19.46
CA ASP A 589 18.47 13.46 20.41
C ASP A 589 19.65 12.68 19.82
N TRP A 590 19.55 12.12 18.63
CA TRP A 590 20.64 11.37 18.01
C TRP A 590 21.85 12.27 17.69
N ARG A 591 21.64 13.50 17.22
CA ARG A 591 22.71 14.46 16.95
C ARG A 591 23.42 14.90 18.23
N HIS A 592 22.66 15.14 19.29
CA HIS A 592 23.21 15.46 20.57
C HIS A 592 24.09 14.31 21.08
N ILE A 593 23.62 13.08 21.02
CA ILE A 593 24.38 11.91 21.49
C ILE A 593 25.65 11.72 20.64
N TYR A 594 25.52 11.80 19.31
CA TYR A 594 26.66 11.71 18.39
C TYR A 594 27.74 12.79 18.72
N ASN A 595 27.34 14.06 18.85
CA ASN A 595 28.25 15.14 19.16
C ASN A 595 28.83 15.02 20.58
N CYS A 596 28.00 14.59 21.54
CA CYS A 596 28.42 14.34 22.91
C CYS A 596 29.47 13.24 22.99
N PHE A 597 29.26 12.14 22.31
CA PHE A 597 30.21 11.03 22.28
C PHE A 597 31.56 11.46 21.67
N LYS A 598 31.54 12.15 20.52
CA LYS A 598 32.77 12.67 19.91
C LYS A 598 33.53 13.65 20.82
N LYS A 599 32.79 14.54 21.50
CA LYS A 599 33.40 15.55 22.38
C LYS A 599 34.03 14.95 23.64
N ASN A 600 33.44 13.88 24.17
CA ASN A 600 33.89 13.24 25.42
C ASN A 600 34.85 12.06 25.17
N SER A 601 35.12 11.71 23.93
CA SER A 601 36.13 10.71 23.57
C SER A 601 37.54 11.31 23.69
N SER A 602 38.48 10.53 24.22
CA SER A 602 39.88 10.93 24.28
C SER A 602 40.53 10.83 22.89
N GLY A 603 40.60 11.96 22.17
CA GLY A 603 41.17 12.03 20.83
C GLY A 603 40.14 11.84 19.71
N PHE A 604 40.64 11.55 18.49
CA PHE A 604 39.79 11.37 17.32
C PHE A 604 38.86 10.16 17.46
N THR A 605 37.58 10.37 17.22
CA THR A 605 36.56 9.27 17.16
C THR A 605 35.49 9.61 16.14
N GLU A 606 35.17 8.65 15.28
CA GLU A 606 34.15 8.83 14.25
C GLU A 606 33.20 7.61 14.17
N LEU A 607 31.91 7.83 13.90
CA LEU A 607 30.95 6.79 13.65
C LEU A 607 30.93 6.45 12.16
N CYS A 608 31.20 5.20 11.81
CA CYS A 608 31.02 4.74 10.45
C CYS A 608 29.54 4.44 10.16
N PHE A 609 28.92 5.24 9.30
CA PHE A 609 27.52 5.02 8.92
C PHE A 609 27.29 3.84 7.96
N LEU A 610 28.38 3.23 7.42
CA LEU A 610 28.26 2.03 6.56
C LEU A 610 28.15 0.74 7.37
N CYS A 611 28.91 0.62 8.47
CA CYS A 611 28.88 -0.57 9.34
C CYS A 611 28.30 -0.30 10.74
N ASN A 612 27.95 0.94 11.06
CA ASN A 612 27.38 1.36 12.35
C ASN A 612 28.30 1.20 13.57
N ASP A 613 29.63 1.28 13.34
CA ASP A 613 30.65 1.11 14.38
C ASP A 613 31.34 2.43 14.70
N TRP A 614 31.67 2.64 16.00
CA TRP A 614 32.52 3.72 16.45
C TRP A 614 34.00 3.35 16.29
N ILE A 615 34.74 4.16 15.58
CA ILE A 615 36.20 3.97 15.35
C ILE A 615 36.99 5.08 16.04
N SER A 616 37.86 4.69 16.96
CA SER A 616 38.73 5.61 17.70
C SER A 616 40.16 5.58 17.17
N GLY A 617 40.73 6.75 16.87
CA GLY A 617 42.08 6.98 16.33
C GLY A 617 42.07 7.22 14.81
N GLU A 618 42.75 8.29 14.37
CA GLU A 618 42.81 8.71 12.95
C GLU A 618 43.39 7.61 12.05
N PHE A 619 44.46 6.93 12.47
CA PHE A 619 45.04 5.85 11.71
C PHE A 619 44.05 4.70 11.52
N LYS A 620 43.36 4.30 12.59
CA LYS A 620 42.33 3.23 12.50
C LYS A 620 41.15 3.63 11.62
N TRP A 621 40.75 4.91 11.64
CA TRP A 621 39.72 5.43 10.77
C TRP A 621 40.12 5.36 9.30
N ARG A 622 41.40 5.77 8.98
CA ARG A 622 41.90 5.68 7.60
C ARG A 622 41.96 4.24 7.10
N GLU A 623 42.47 3.29 7.91
CA GLU A 623 42.50 1.88 7.55
C GLU A 623 41.07 1.30 7.39
N HIS A 624 40.14 1.69 8.25
CA HIS A 624 38.74 1.31 8.17
C HIS A 624 38.09 1.80 6.84
N CYS A 625 38.32 3.05 6.46
CA CYS A 625 37.88 3.58 5.16
C CYS A 625 38.52 2.83 3.99
N ARG A 626 39.83 2.49 4.09
CA ARG A 626 40.53 1.67 3.07
C ARG A 626 39.88 0.30 2.90
N LEU A 627 39.49 -0.37 3.99
CA LEU A 627 38.80 -1.66 3.95
C LEU A 627 37.44 -1.56 3.21
N HIS A 628 36.66 -0.51 3.40
CA HIS A 628 35.43 -0.31 2.62
C HIS A 628 35.75 -0.11 1.13
N LEU A 629 36.75 0.70 0.79
CA LEU A 629 37.14 0.97 -0.60
C LEU A 629 37.67 -0.28 -1.33
N THR A 630 38.33 -1.20 -0.62
CA THR A 630 38.80 -2.48 -1.21
C THR A 630 37.66 -3.49 -1.41
N ARG A 631 36.50 -3.26 -0.82
CA ARG A 631 35.32 -4.13 -0.92
C ARG A 631 34.17 -3.39 -1.60
N PRO A 632 34.13 -3.29 -2.95
CA PRO A 632 33.14 -2.49 -3.67
C PRO A 632 31.67 -2.77 -3.32
N LYS A 633 31.36 -3.99 -2.84
CA LYS A 633 30.03 -4.38 -2.36
C LYS A 633 29.60 -3.67 -1.07
N THR A 634 30.54 -3.12 -0.30
CA THR A 634 30.26 -2.38 0.93
C THR A 634 30.03 -0.89 0.70
N LEU A 635 30.33 -0.40 -0.51
CA LEU A 635 30.15 1.00 -0.88
C LEU A 635 28.66 1.31 -1.10
N PRO A 636 28.21 2.48 -0.66
CA PRO A 636 26.79 2.87 -0.81
C PRO A 636 26.48 3.18 -2.28
N VAL A 637 25.53 2.46 -2.87
CA VAL A 637 25.04 2.78 -4.22
C VAL A 637 24.27 4.10 -4.18
N GLN A 638 23.34 4.24 -3.22
CA GLN A 638 22.69 5.51 -2.96
C GLN A 638 23.52 6.35 -2.03
N CYS A 639 23.84 7.54 -2.49
CA CYS A 639 24.84 8.40 -1.88
C CYS A 639 24.25 9.60 -1.14
N ASP A 640 22.89 9.75 -1.11
CA ASP A 640 22.25 10.82 -0.35
C ASP A 640 22.20 10.53 1.15
N PRO A 641 22.26 11.53 2.02
CA PRO A 641 21.99 11.32 3.43
C PRO A 641 20.51 10.96 3.62
N LEU A 642 20.26 9.80 4.23
CA LEU A 642 18.92 9.26 4.46
C LEU A 642 18.51 9.44 5.92
N VAL A 643 17.46 10.24 6.14
CA VAL A 643 16.79 10.36 7.44
C VAL A 643 15.51 9.52 7.39
N TYR A 644 15.37 8.61 8.36
CA TYR A 644 14.20 7.75 8.47
C TYR A 644 13.66 7.78 9.91
N GLY A 645 12.37 7.99 10.10
CA GLY A 645 11.78 8.13 11.44
C GLY A 645 12.40 9.26 12.27
N GLY A 646 12.95 10.30 11.63
CA GLY A 646 13.64 11.42 12.31
C GLY A 646 15.09 11.14 12.69
N VAL A 647 15.64 9.96 12.39
CA VAL A 647 17.02 9.56 12.68
C VAL A 647 17.83 9.42 11.38
N LEU A 648 19.10 9.85 11.38
CA LEU A 648 19.99 9.66 10.25
C LEU A 648 20.36 8.18 10.13
N ALA A 649 19.81 7.51 9.12
CA ALA A 649 20.09 6.10 8.82
C ALA A 649 21.44 5.91 8.14
N THR A 650 21.72 6.70 7.09
CA THR A 650 23.01 6.70 6.40
C THR A 650 23.49 8.12 6.17
N ALA A 651 24.79 8.34 6.25
CA ALA A 651 25.38 9.61 5.85
C ALA A 651 25.35 9.78 4.32
N GLY A 652 25.52 11.01 3.85
CA GLY A 652 25.74 11.28 2.43
C GLY A 652 27.19 11.02 2.04
N TYR A 653 27.41 10.57 0.78
CA TYR A 653 28.72 10.33 0.19
C TYR A 653 28.82 11.00 -1.18
N CYS A 654 30.02 11.30 -1.64
CA CYS A 654 30.26 11.85 -2.96
C CYS A 654 30.73 10.77 -3.90
N VAL A 655 29.98 10.50 -4.98
CA VAL A 655 30.34 9.50 -5.99
C VAL A 655 31.66 9.82 -6.68
N PHE A 656 31.97 11.10 -6.87
CA PHE A 656 33.20 11.59 -7.51
C PHE A 656 34.40 11.39 -6.58
N CYS A 657 34.32 11.79 -5.30
CA CYS A 657 35.39 11.56 -4.34
C CYS A 657 35.66 10.06 -4.15
N MET A 658 34.62 9.21 -4.10
CA MET A 658 34.80 7.75 -3.97
C MET A 658 35.63 7.16 -5.10
N SER A 659 35.51 7.67 -6.32
CA SER A 659 36.24 7.20 -7.49
C SER A 659 37.66 7.77 -7.60
N ASP A 660 37.91 8.91 -6.98
CA ASP A 660 39.22 9.61 -7.09
C ASP A 660 40.28 8.91 -6.25
N THR A 661 41.16 8.21 -6.94
CA THR A 661 42.27 7.46 -6.30
C THR A 661 43.41 8.36 -5.82
N SER A 662 43.43 9.64 -6.20
CA SER A 662 44.43 10.62 -5.73
C SER A 662 44.14 11.09 -4.29
N LEU A 663 42.90 10.93 -3.82
CA LEU A 663 42.49 11.30 -2.49
C LEU A 663 42.79 10.22 -1.45
N GLU A 664 43.09 10.65 -0.21
CA GLU A 664 43.22 9.73 0.93
C GLU A 664 41.90 9.01 1.24
N PRO A 665 41.95 7.78 1.78
CA PRO A 665 40.75 6.97 2.00
C PRO A 665 39.63 7.64 2.80
N GLU A 666 39.96 8.40 3.81
CA GLU A 666 39.01 9.15 4.64
C GLU A 666 38.38 10.34 3.88
N ALA A 667 39.10 10.97 2.97
CA ALA A 667 38.55 12.01 2.10
C ALA A 667 37.61 11.41 1.03
N ARG A 668 37.94 10.24 0.49
CA ARG A 668 37.10 9.52 -0.46
C ARG A 668 35.76 9.08 0.17
N LEU A 669 35.77 8.69 1.44
CA LEU A 669 34.58 8.27 2.19
C LEU A 669 34.11 9.33 3.19
N ARG A 670 34.32 10.61 2.87
CA ARG A 670 33.82 11.72 3.69
C ARG A 670 32.32 11.61 3.90
N GLN A 671 31.89 11.62 5.16
CA GLN A 671 30.49 11.46 5.59
C GLN A 671 29.82 12.82 5.75
N PHE A 672 28.68 13.02 5.07
CA PHE A 672 27.86 14.21 5.20
C PHE A 672 26.60 13.88 6.00
N LEU A 673 26.44 14.52 7.16
CA LEU A 673 25.28 14.30 8.03
C LEU A 673 24.07 15.13 7.60
N ASP A 674 24.32 16.18 6.81
CA ASP A 674 23.32 17.12 6.33
C ASP A 674 23.27 17.17 4.81
N ARG A 675 22.03 17.33 4.30
CA ARG A 675 21.78 17.32 2.86
C ARG A 675 22.30 18.57 2.15
N GLY A 676 22.25 19.74 2.80
CA GLY A 676 22.71 21.01 2.22
C GLY A 676 24.19 20.97 1.85
N PRO A 677 25.10 20.78 2.82
CA PRO A 677 26.53 20.62 2.57
C PRO A 677 26.87 19.49 1.59
N TRP A 678 26.14 18.36 1.67
CA TRP A 678 26.31 17.25 0.72
C TRP A 678 25.98 17.68 -0.71
N LYS A 679 24.83 18.34 -0.91
CA LYS A 679 24.40 18.81 -2.24
C LYS A 679 25.41 19.78 -2.84
N ALA A 680 25.86 20.77 -2.08
CA ALA A 680 26.82 21.76 -2.52
C ALA A 680 28.16 21.12 -2.94
N HIS A 681 28.69 20.22 -2.10
CA HIS A 681 29.93 19.49 -2.39
C HIS A 681 29.82 18.62 -3.64
N VAL A 682 28.74 17.83 -3.80
CA VAL A 682 28.55 16.96 -4.97
C VAL A 682 28.29 17.79 -6.23
N GLN A 683 27.66 18.98 -6.11
CA GLN A 683 27.43 19.90 -7.22
C GLN A 683 28.75 20.40 -7.80
N SER A 684 29.65 20.90 -6.96
CA SER A 684 30.99 21.39 -7.38
C SER A 684 31.78 20.30 -8.13
N HIS A 685 31.79 19.07 -7.59
CA HIS A 685 32.46 17.95 -8.29
C HIS A 685 31.79 17.56 -9.62
N PHE A 686 30.45 17.62 -9.69
CA PHE A 686 29.74 17.36 -10.94
C PHE A 686 30.09 18.38 -12.01
N GLU A 687 30.14 19.66 -11.68
CA GLU A 687 30.49 20.74 -12.63
C GLU A 687 31.92 20.55 -13.17
N SER A 688 32.88 20.24 -12.30
CA SER A 688 34.26 19.93 -12.72
C SER A 688 34.32 18.69 -13.60
N TYR A 689 33.53 17.65 -13.27
CA TYR A 689 33.49 16.42 -14.03
C TYR A 689 32.93 16.65 -15.45
N VAL A 690 31.85 17.42 -15.58
CA VAL A 690 31.25 17.74 -16.88
C VAL A 690 32.21 18.59 -17.73
N GLN A 691 32.89 19.57 -17.15
CA GLN A 691 33.89 20.38 -17.85
C GLN A 691 35.05 19.54 -18.39
N SER A 692 35.45 18.49 -17.67
CA SER A 692 36.51 17.59 -18.13
C SER A 692 36.05 16.58 -19.20
N ALA A 693 34.76 16.37 -19.36
CA ALA A 693 34.16 15.39 -20.30
C ALA A 693 33.77 16.02 -21.66
N ASP A 694 33.99 17.29 -21.92
CA ASP A 694 33.55 18.05 -23.12
C ASP A 694 34.33 17.71 -24.41
N GLY A 695 34.86 16.49 -24.52
CA GLY A 695 35.62 16.04 -25.69
C GLY A 695 34.92 15.05 -26.64
N GLY A 696 33.59 14.90 -26.57
CA GLY A 696 32.82 14.05 -27.53
C GLY A 696 32.81 12.56 -27.23
N GLU A 697 33.35 12.11 -26.11
CA GLU A 697 33.27 10.72 -25.64
C GLU A 697 32.00 10.49 -24.78
N ARG A 698 31.52 9.24 -24.79
CA ARG A 698 30.44 8.82 -23.90
C ARG A 698 30.78 9.08 -22.43
N VAL A 699 29.88 9.74 -21.72
CA VAL A 699 30.05 10.11 -20.30
C VAL A 699 29.78 8.87 -19.43
N LYS A 700 30.72 8.52 -18.55
CA LYS A 700 30.61 7.35 -17.67
C LYS A 700 30.07 7.72 -16.30
N CYS A 701 29.38 6.80 -15.63
CA CYS A 701 29.08 6.98 -14.23
C CYS A 701 30.37 6.93 -13.39
N PRO A 702 30.62 7.93 -12.51
CA PRO A 702 31.83 7.98 -11.71
C PRO A 702 31.85 7.00 -10.53
N HIS A 703 30.76 6.27 -10.26
CA HIS A 703 30.71 5.36 -9.11
C HIS A 703 31.64 4.16 -9.29
N PRO A 704 32.52 3.83 -8.31
CA PRO A 704 33.55 2.80 -8.44
C PRO A 704 33.03 1.35 -8.39
N GLY A 705 31.75 1.14 -8.08
CA GLY A 705 31.15 -0.20 -7.98
C GLY A 705 30.91 -0.85 -9.33
N LYS A 706 31.22 -2.16 -9.47
CA LYS A 706 31.02 -2.92 -10.72
C LYS A 706 29.57 -2.90 -11.24
N HIS A 707 28.58 -2.70 -10.37
CA HIS A 707 27.16 -2.61 -10.73
C HIS A 707 26.80 -1.27 -11.40
N CYS A 708 27.71 -0.33 -11.49
CA CYS A 708 27.48 0.99 -12.06
C CYS A 708 28.54 1.34 -13.13
N SER A 709 28.81 0.42 -14.08
CA SER A 709 29.68 0.66 -15.24
C SER A 709 28.95 1.32 -16.42
N ALA A 710 27.81 1.99 -16.18
CA ALA A 710 26.99 2.61 -17.21
C ALA A 710 27.70 3.79 -17.88
N SER A 711 27.62 3.85 -19.20
CA SER A 711 28.07 4.99 -20.02
C SER A 711 26.90 5.56 -20.84
N PHE A 712 26.87 6.87 -20.99
CA PHE A 712 25.72 7.61 -21.52
C PHE A 712 26.15 8.48 -22.69
N ASP A 713 25.27 8.66 -23.65
CA ASP A 713 25.53 9.46 -24.85
C ASP A 713 25.42 10.98 -24.59
N SER A 714 24.87 11.37 -23.42
CA SER A 714 24.74 12.76 -23.02
C SER A 714 24.88 12.97 -21.52
N VAL A 715 25.28 14.18 -21.13
CA VAL A 715 25.28 14.65 -19.73
C VAL A 715 23.86 14.65 -19.16
N GLY A 716 22.83 14.88 -19.98
CA GLY A 716 21.43 14.80 -19.60
C GLY A 716 21.07 13.41 -19.09
N HIS A 717 21.45 12.36 -19.83
CA HIS A 717 21.23 10.97 -19.42
C HIS A 717 22.03 10.61 -18.16
N LEU A 718 23.26 11.12 -18.01
CA LEU A 718 23.99 10.93 -16.74
C LEU A 718 23.28 11.58 -15.55
N LYS A 719 22.67 12.78 -15.70
CA LYS A 719 21.92 13.44 -14.62
C LYS A 719 20.76 12.57 -14.15
N PHE A 720 20.00 11.96 -15.08
CA PHE A 720 18.91 11.05 -14.74
C PHE A 720 19.42 9.77 -14.05
N HIS A 721 20.51 9.21 -14.54
CA HIS A 721 21.15 8.06 -13.88
C HIS A 721 21.61 8.39 -12.46
N LEU A 722 22.24 9.55 -12.25
CA LEU A 722 22.67 9.99 -10.91
C LEU A 722 21.48 10.21 -9.96
N LEU A 723 20.34 10.65 -10.50
CA LEU A 723 19.10 10.72 -9.74
C LEU A 723 18.58 9.33 -9.37
N ASP A 724 18.43 8.44 -10.33
CA ASP A 724 17.82 7.13 -10.12
C ASP A 724 18.73 6.19 -9.32
N ALA A 725 20.05 6.19 -9.61
CA ALA A 725 21.02 5.29 -9.00
C ALA A 725 21.59 5.80 -7.69
N HIS A 726 21.99 7.04 -7.66
CA HIS A 726 22.77 7.62 -6.58
C HIS A 726 21.98 8.65 -5.76
N CYS A 727 20.68 8.79 -6.05
CA CYS A 727 19.74 9.68 -5.37
C CYS A 727 20.17 11.16 -5.37
N ARG A 728 20.92 11.59 -6.43
CA ARG A 728 21.32 12.98 -6.58
C ARG A 728 20.66 13.60 -7.80
N ASP A 729 19.76 14.55 -7.55
CA ASP A 729 19.03 15.27 -8.60
C ASP A 729 19.85 16.47 -9.12
N PHE A 730 20.32 16.35 -10.34
CA PHE A 730 20.95 17.43 -11.13
C PHE A 730 20.06 17.91 -12.27
N THR A 731 18.84 17.41 -12.37
CA THR A 731 17.92 17.69 -13.47
C THR A 731 17.11 18.97 -13.27
N LYS A 732 17.13 19.52 -12.05
CA LYS A 732 16.49 20.80 -11.73
C LYS A 732 17.54 21.90 -11.75
N GLU A 733 17.24 22.97 -12.49
CA GLU A 733 17.99 24.21 -12.33
C GLU A 733 17.83 24.71 -10.89
N PRO A 734 18.90 25.25 -10.27
CA PRO A 734 18.79 25.85 -8.97
C PRO A 734 17.75 26.98 -9.00
N SER A 735 16.84 27.02 -8.03
CA SER A 735 15.89 28.12 -7.93
C SER A 735 16.65 29.43 -7.75
N ALA A 736 16.12 30.55 -8.24
CA ALA A 736 16.73 31.88 -8.09
C ALA A 736 17.12 32.18 -6.61
N LEU A 737 16.35 31.63 -5.67
CA LEU A 737 16.62 31.72 -4.21
C LEU A 737 17.81 30.86 -3.76
N GLU A 738 18.05 29.73 -4.41
CA GLU A 738 19.22 28.86 -4.16
C GLU A 738 20.48 29.44 -4.79
N VAL A 739 20.37 30.07 -5.96
CA VAL A 739 21.48 30.81 -6.61
C VAL A 739 21.91 31.99 -5.74
N LEU A 740 20.98 32.82 -5.26
CA LEU A 740 21.24 33.92 -4.35
C LEU A 740 21.87 33.49 -3.01
N LYS A 741 21.48 32.33 -2.48
CA LYS A 741 22.09 31.77 -1.27
C LYS A 741 23.50 31.23 -1.52
N GLN A 742 23.74 30.63 -2.69
CA GLN A 742 25.09 30.19 -3.06
C GLN A 742 26.04 31.37 -3.30
N GLU A 743 25.56 32.41 -3.97
CA GLU A 743 26.30 33.65 -4.12
C GLU A 743 26.63 34.31 -2.77
N ASP A 744 25.70 34.35 -1.83
CA ASP A 744 25.87 34.87 -0.47
C ASP A 744 26.84 34.02 0.36
N GLU A 745 26.88 32.71 0.18
CA GLU A 745 27.86 31.81 0.82
C GLU A 745 29.26 31.91 0.19
N MET A 746 29.35 32.03 -1.13
CA MET A 746 30.61 32.26 -1.84
C MET A 746 31.22 33.61 -1.45
N LEU A 747 30.44 34.69 -1.45
CA LEU A 747 30.87 36.02 -1.00
C LEU A 747 31.35 36.06 0.47
N LYS A 748 30.79 35.19 1.33
CA LYS A 748 31.27 35.01 2.71
C LYS A 748 32.57 34.20 2.78
N GLN A 749 32.77 33.24 1.89
CA GLN A 749 34.00 32.44 1.82
C GLN A 749 35.17 33.23 1.22
N GLU A 750 34.88 34.14 0.29
CA GLU A 750 35.89 35.03 -0.30
C GLU A 750 36.26 36.26 0.56
N GLY A 751 35.64 36.39 1.75
CA GLY A 751 35.98 37.51 2.67
C GLY A 751 35.47 38.87 2.24
N ILE A 752 34.57 38.93 1.24
CA ILE A 752 34.04 40.18 0.67
C ILE A 752 32.89 40.76 1.53
N ILE A 753 32.26 39.89 2.35
CA ILE A 753 31.21 40.32 3.31
C ILE A 753 31.62 39.84 4.72
N GLU A 754 31.89 40.78 5.62
CA GLU A 754 32.10 40.48 7.04
C GLU A 754 30.83 39.87 7.64
N PRO A 755 30.97 38.86 8.53
CA PRO A 755 29.81 38.27 9.20
C PRO A 755 29.21 39.31 10.15
N THR A 756 28.13 39.96 9.73
CA THR A 756 27.37 40.89 10.56
C THR A 756 26.88 40.18 11.82
N LEU A 757 27.53 40.53 12.93
CA LEU A 757 27.07 40.22 14.29
C LEU A 757 25.64 40.78 14.46
N ARG A 758 24.63 39.92 14.35
CA ARG A 758 23.24 40.29 14.70
C ARG A 758 23.18 40.62 16.19
N LYS A 759 23.28 41.90 16.52
CA LYS A 759 22.81 42.42 17.80
C LYS A 759 21.32 42.12 17.92
N LYS A 760 20.97 41.32 18.91
CA LYS A 760 19.60 41.09 19.32
C LYS A 760 18.94 42.42 19.71
N ARG A 761 18.14 43.02 18.82
CA ARG A 761 17.16 44.01 19.23
C ARG A 761 15.91 43.25 19.65
N LYS A 762 15.62 43.30 20.95
CA LYS A 762 14.28 43.00 21.49
C LYS A 762 13.31 44.05 20.93
N CYS A 763 12.42 43.65 20.07
CA CYS A 763 11.16 44.32 19.87
C CYS A 763 10.11 43.20 19.78
N GLY A 764 9.17 43.22 20.72
CA GLY A 764 8.09 42.26 20.78
C GLY A 764 7.11 42.54 19.66
N VAL A 765 6.91 41.55 18.85
CA VAL A 765 5.68 41.12 18.23
C VAL A 765 5.93 39.64 17.92
N GLU A 766 5.17 38.79 18.57
CA GLU A 766 5.08 37.37 18.25
C GLU A 766 4.40 37.21 16.89
N GLU A 767 5.16 36.83 15.87
CA GLU A 767 4.58 36.17 14.73
C GLU A 767 5.47 34.95 14.36
N ASP A 768 4.83 33.82 14.40
CA ASP A 768 5.33 32.50 14.12
C ASP A 768 6.08 32.40 12.79
N ALA A 769 7.41 32.53 12.80
CA ALA A 769 8.26 32.05 11.74
C ALA A 769 8.63 30.58 12.02
N LYS A 770 7.68 29.68 11.84
CA LYS A 770 7.94 28.25 11.76
C LYS A 770 8.46 27.90 10.38
N ASP A 771 9.73 27.56 10.34
CA ASP A 771 10.45 26.68 9.42
C ASP A 771 9.65 26.18 8.20
N VAL A 772 9.82 26.86 7.08
CA VAL A 772 9.57 26.30 5.78
C VAL A 772 10.80 25.46 5.41
N LYS A 773 10.89 24.27 5.96
CA LYS A 773 11.75 23.23 5.41
C LYS A 773 11.18 22.83 4.07
N ASP A 774 12.02 22.98 3.06
CA ASP A 774 11.78 22.65 1.67
C ASP A 774 11.33 21.18 1.51
N LYS A 775 10.04 20.93 1.60
CA LYS A 775 9.40 19.64 1.38
C LYS A 775 9.28 19.27 -0.10
N SER A 776 9.70 20.18 -1.00
CA SER A 776 9.44 20.04 -2.43
C SER A 776 10.37 19.05 -3.13
N VAL A 777 11.61 18.90 -2.70
CA VAL A 777 12.58 17.98 -3.32
C VAL A 777 12.47 16.58 -2.74
N TYR A 778 12.16 16.45 -1.46
CA TYR A 778 11.79 15.16 -0.87
C TYR A 778 10.52 14.57 -1.52
N ARG A 779 9.63 15.42 -2.00
CA ARG A 779 8.44 14.95 -2.69
C ARG A 779 8.72 14.29 -4.03
N PHE A 780 9.81 14.59 -4.73
CA PHE A 780 10.05 13.96 -6.03
C PHE A 780 10.65 12.55 -5.90
N ILE A 781 11.58 12.33 -4.97
CA ILE A 781 12.08 10.97 -4.66
C ILE A 781 11.05 10.22 -3.81
N ASP A 782 10.46 10.87 -2.81
CA ASP A 782 9.38 10.34 -1.99
C ASP A 782 8.06 10.26 -2.79
N GLU A 783 7.85 11.08 -3.81
CA GLU A 783 6.71 11.02 -4.73
C GLU A 783 6.93 10.02 -5.86
N THR A 784 8.13 9.76 -6.33
CA THR A 784 8.39 8.59 -7.20
C THR A 784 8.26 7.29 -6.39
N VAL A 785 8.65 7.31 -5.12
CA VAL A 785 8.44 6.21 -4.16
C VAL A 785 6.98 6.18 -3.67
N ARG A 786 6.30 7.33 -3.52
CA ARG A 786 4.86 7.45 -3.26
C ARG A 786 4.00 7.23 -4.51
N MET A 787 4.55 7.33 -5.70
CA MET A 787 3.88 6.94 -6.95
C MET A 787 3.68 5.43 -7.06
N ALA A 788 4.44 4.65 -6.32
CA ALA A 788 4.12 3.24 -6.10
C ALA A 788 2.99 3.05 -5.06
N ARG A 789 2.49 4.12 -4.43
CA ARG A 789 1.27 4.19 -3.62
C ARG A 789 0.07 4.59 -4.48
#